data_8a4ce59f21941647316783c13a6d115d
#
_entry.id   8a4ce59f21941647316783c13a6d115d
#
_cell.length_a   1.000
_cell.length_b   1.000
_cell.length_c   1.000
_cell.angle_alpha   90.00
_cell.angle_beta   90.00
_cell.angle_gamma   90.00
#
_symmetry.space_group_name_H-M   'P 1'
#
loop_
_entity.id
_entity.type
_entity.pdbx_description
1 polymer ?
#
loop_
_entity_poly.entity_id
_entity_poly.type
_entity_poly.pdbx_seq_one_letter_code
_entity_poly.pdbx_strand_id
1 'polypeptide(L)'
;MISKRLLAPVIILLGIFSEGCSHDSHRPVAEPLPLSKVRVVGENRLTSNRDLDIRAILSWDVRKFLYNYLDTYGLDTSGCPLPEGWDSVDTKLKGHGSGHYMSALALAYAGCDDPALKDSLLSRMRTMVDCLRECQERTFVYDETLGRYREARDYAPEAELREMKGTWEAFDEYKKDYSEYGYGYLNAIPAAHCALVEMYRPYNNSDWVWAPYYVVHKQLAGLIDIASLVDDKAISKKALKIAEDMGLWVWNRLKYRTFLDSSGTSETRRSTPGNRYEMWNMYIAGEVGGMEESLSRLSMMVEDRTSSERLLEAAGFFDSPAFFEPLARGEDSIHGRHANQHIPMVIGALMNYRAGGSRKYHDIALNFWNFVQDRYLYATGGVGDSEMFREPYTQMASMIASKTPEMNETCCAYNLAKLTKDLNCFNPNDARYMDYYERVLYNQIVGSIYPSEYKVTYQYAVGLDASKPWGNRTPQESCCGGTGAENHVKYQEAAYFVSKDTVWVGLYLPSESRWDRRGVTLSQECEWPAERSVIRLKKGSGRFTMKLRVPYWATEGFDVRLNGKSLASEYAPCSYFEIPRRRWTRSDSLEIIMPYVEHIDYAPDLVVILSEAKDLCEAKDLCEAKDLCEAKDLLPERLGALMRGPLVMAAVGIKNWDEAVLHLDSDGHPALQAAPDSAGSPGCFSLDGKTFIPDYQADTSVTHYLRIRDTLRIR
;
A
#
# COMPACT_ATOMS: atom_id res chain seq x y z
N MET A 1 20.47 -4.53 72.91
CA MET A 1 19.77 -5.62 72.21
C MET A 1 19.49 -5.12 70.79
N ILE A 2 20.37 -5.50 69.84
CA ILE A 2 20.36 -5.02 68.46
C ILE A 2 20.00 -6.22 67.57
N SER A 3 18.85 -6.15 66.96
CA SER A 3 18.33 -7.16 66.04
C SER A 3 19.09 -7.14 64.71
N LYS A 4 19.75 -8.20 64.33
CA LYS A 4 20.38 -8.44 63.02
C LYS A 4 19.28 -8.84 62.04
N ARG A 5 19.03 -8.04 61.01
CA ARG A 5 18.30 -8.49 59.83
C ARG A 5 19.30 -9.11 58.85
N LEU A 6 19.07 -10.36 58.50
CA LEU A 6 19.74 -11.10 57.45
C LEU A 6 19.34 -10.56 56.06
N LEU A 7 20.31 -10.11 55.29
CA LEU A 7 20.18 -9.94 53.84
C LEU A 7 20.41 -11.29 53.15
N ALA A 8 19.44 -11.76 52.42
CA ALA A 8 19.60 -12.87 51.49
C ALA A 8 20.20 -12.35 50.17
N PRO A 9 21.15 -13.08 49.57
CA PRO A 9 21.69 -12.68 48.28
C PRO A 9 20.72 -13.04 47.15
N VAL A 10 20.41 -12.08 46.31
CA VAL A 10 19.72 -12.27 45.03
C VAL A 10 20.75 -12.88 44.09
N ILE A 11 20.58 -14.15 43.76
CA ILE A 11 21.32 -14.81 42.69
C ILE A 11 20.72 -14.38 41.37
N ILE A 12 21.42 -13.51 40.65
CA ILE A 12 21.13 -13.19 39.26
C ILE A 12 21.62 -14.39 38.44
N LEU A 13 20.67 -15.23 37.98
CA LEU A 13 20.96 -16.24 36.95
C LEU A 13 21.13 -15.47 35.62
N LEU A 14 22.38 -15.23 35.24
CA LEU A 14 22.77 -14.95 33.89
C LEU A 14 22.47 -16.18 33.02
N GLY A 15 21.31 -16.16 32.39
CA GLY A 15 21.01 -17.10 31.31
C GLY A 15 21.97 -16.84 30.16
N ILE A 16 22.90 -17.77 29.96
CA ILE A 16 23.69 -17.85 28.74
C ILE A 16 22.70 -18.21 27.64
N PHE A 17 22.21 -17.20 26.91
CA PHE A 17 21.61 -17.46 25.63
C PHE A 17 22.70 -17.97 24.70
N SER A 18 22.69 -19.27 24.43
CA SER A 18 23.40 -19.83 23.29
C SER A 18 22.90 -19.10 22.06
N GLU A 19 23.75 -18.31 21.41
CA GLU A 19 23.56 -17.89 20.04
C GLU A 19 23.49 -19.17 19.17
N GLY A 20 22.28 -19.70 19.07
CA GLY A 20 21.94 -20.56 17.97
C GLY A 20 22.10 -19.74 16.72
N CYS A 21 22.96 -20.12 15.79
CA CYS A 21 22.99 -19.63 14.43
C CYS A 21 21.54 -19.67 13.87
N SER A 22 20.82 -18.56 13.92
CA SER A 22 19.60 -18.39 13.17
C SER A 22 20.04 -18.41 11.71
N HIS A 23 19.79 -19.49 11.00
CA HIS A 23 19.76 -19.45 9.55
C HIS A 23 18.80 -18.33 9.18
N ASP A 24 19.31 -17.23 8.66
CA ASP A 24 18.55 -16.11 8.16
C ASP A 24 17.70 -16.62 7.00
N SER A 25 16.45 -16.97 7.31
CA SER A 25 15.56 -17.59 6.35
C SER A 25 14.84 -16.48 5.59
N HIS A 26 15.26 -16.20 4.35
CA HIS A 26 14.54 -15.34 3.41
C HIS A 26 13.14 -15.86 3.08
N ARG A 27 12.77 -17.02 3.61
CA ARG A 27 11.47 -17.65 3.33
C ARG A 27 10.42 -17.19 4.33
N PRO A 28 9.28 -16.74 3.87
CA PRO A 28 8.15 -16.45 4.72
C PRO A 28 7.73 -17.66 5.58
N VAL A 29 7.25 -17.36 6.78
CA VAL A 29 6.68 -18.36 7.72
C VAL A 29 5.29 -18.80 7.25
N ALA A 30 4.53 -17.87 6.70
CA ALA A 30 3.21 -18.11 6.12
C ALA A 30 3.04 -17.30 4.83
N GLU A 31 2.14 -17.78 3.96
CA GLU A 31 1.75 -17.10 2.73
C GLU A 31 0.25 -16.80 2.74
N PRO A 32 -0.19 -15.69 2.17
CA PRO A 32 -1.63 -15.49 1.97
C PRO A 32 -2.18 -16.58 1.05
N LEU A 33 -3.43 -17.00 1.30
CA LEU A 33 -4.10 -17.82 0.31
C LEU A 33 -4.20 -17.02 -1.00
N PRO A 34 -3.86 -17.65 -2.15
CA PRO A 34 -3.93 -16.95 -3.43
C PRO A 34 -5.31 -16.32 -3.66
N LEU A 35 -5.35 -15.13 -4.25
CA LEU A 35 -6.58 -14.39 -4.54
C LEU A 35 -7.59 -15.27 -5.30
N SER A 36 -7.12 -16.16 -6.19
CA SER A 36 -7.94 -17.14 -6.91
C SER A 36 -8.56 -18.24 -6.02
N LYS A 37 -8.23 -18.28 -4.74
CA LYS A 37 -8.71 -19.28 -3.78
C LYS A 37 -9.63 -18.72 -2.72
N VAL A 38 -9.82 -17.42 -2.67
CA VAL A 38 -10.68 -16.75 -1.68
C VAL A 38 -11.73 -15.91 -2.40
N ARG A 39 -12.98 -16.01 -1.98
CA ARG A 39 -14.11 -15.25 -2.53
C ARG A 39 -14.86 -14.57 -1.40
N VAL A 40 -15.06 -13.27 -1.51
CA VAL A 40 -16.07 -12.57 -0.69
C VAL A 40 -17.44 -12.88 -1.26
N VAL A 41 -18.37 -13.27 -0.40
CA VAL A 41 -19.71 -13.74 -0.77
C VAL A 41 -20.81 -12.91 -0.10
N GLY A 42 -22.03 -13.06 -0.59
CA GLY A 42 -23.20 -12.33 -0.07
C GLY A 42 -23.29 -10.90 -0.59
N GLU A 43 -24.40 -10.24 -0.24
CA GLU A 43 -24.65 -8.83 -0.58
C GLU A 43 -24.15 -7.94 0.57
N ASN A 44 -23.10 -7.17 0.32
CA ASN A 44 -22.50 -6.26 1.29
C ASN A 44 -21.72 -5.16 0.57
N ARG A 45 -21.20 -4.18 1.33
CA ARG A 45 -20.44 -3.07 0.75
C ARG A 45 -19.21 -3.50 -0.07
N LEU A 46 -18.53 -4.56 0.35
CA LEU A 46 -17.33 -5.06 -0.34
C LEU A 46 -17.69 -5.62 -1.71
N THR A 47 -18.74 -6.44 -1.79
CA THR A 47 -19.20 -7.00 -3.07
C THR A 47 -19.79 -5.93 -3.99
N SER A 48 -20.52 -4.96 -3.45
CA SER A 48 -21.06 -3.85 -4.24
C SER A 48 -19.95 -2.98 -4.84
N ASN A 49 -18.93 -2.62 -4.07
CA ASN A 49 -17.77 -1.87 -4.55
C ASN A 49 -17.00 -2.66 -5.61
N ARG A 50 -16.73 -3.94 -5.35
CA ARG A 50 -16.05 -4.84 -6.31
C ARG A 50 -16.78 -4.90 -7.65
N ASP A 51 -18.09 -5.10 -7.61
CA ASP A 51 -18.89 -5.26 -8.82
C ASP A 51 -19.01 -3.95 -9.59
N LEU A 52 -19.00 -2.81 -8.88
CA LEU A 52 -18.95 -1.47 -9.47
C LEU A 52 -17.61 -1.26 -10.21
N ASP A 53 -16.50 -1.62 -9.56
CA ASP A 53 -15.15 -1.50 -10.10
C ASP A 53 -14.95 -2.40 -11.32
N ILE A 54 -15.35 -3.68 -11.26
CA ILE A 54 -15.27 -4.59 -12.39
C ILE A 54 -16.07 -4.07 -13.60
N ARG A 55 -17.26 -3.50 -13.38
CA ARG A 55 -18.02 -2.86 -14.47
C ARG A 55 -17.26 -1.69 -15.09
N ALA A 56 -16.60 -0.88 -14.27
CA ALA A 56 -15.77 0.22 -14.76
C ALA A 56 -14.58 -0.29 -15.57
N ILE A 57 -13.80 -1.24 -15.05
CA ILE A 57 -12.66 -1.88 -15.72
C ILE A 57 -13.06 -2.41 -17.11
N LEU A 58 -14.23 -3.01 -17.21
CA LEU A 58 -14.74 -3.55 -18.47
C LEU A 58 -15.34 -2.49 -19.41
N SER A 59 -15.69 -1.31 -18.90
CA SER A 59 -16.24 -0.23 -19.70
C SER A 59 -15.17 0.58 -20.44
N TRP A 60 -13.93 0.59 -19.94
CA TRP A 60 -12.85 1.37 -20.54
C TRP A 60 -12.35 0.73 -21.84
N ASP A 61 -12.11 1.57 -22.86
CA ASP A 61 -11.55 1.10 -24.13
C ASP A 61 -10.06 0.79 -24.00
N VAL A 62 -9.69 -0.46 -24.23
CA VAL A 62 -8.29 -0.94 -24.15
C VAL A 62 -7.37 -0.12 -25.05
N ARG A 63 -7.83 0.32 -26.22
CA ARG A 63 -7.04 1.07 -27.20
C ARG A 63 -6.64 2.46 -26.67
N LYS A 64 -7.42 3.02 -25.75
CA LYS A 64 -7.10 4.28 -25.07
C LYS A 64 -5.80 4.16 -24.24
N PHE A 65 -5.62 3.01 -23.58
CA PHE A 65 -4.39 2.72 -22.80
C PHE A 65 -3.19 2.38 -23.68
N LEU A 66 -3.41 1.98 -24.92
CA LEU A 66 -2.36 1.60 -25.86
C LEU A 66 -1.90 2.75 -26.76
N TYR A 67 -2.69 3.83 -26.87
CA TYR A 67 -2.42 4.95 -27.77
C TYR A 67 -0.98 5.45 -27.71
N ASN A 68 -0.49 5.79 -26.52
CA ASN A 68 0.85 6.36 -26.34
C ASN A 68 1.97 5.38 -26.69
N TYR A 69 1.76 4.08 -26.56
CA TYR A 69 2.71 3.06 -27.00
C TYR A 69 2.76 3.00 -28.53
N LEU A 70 1.60 2.87 -29.15
CA LEU A 70 1.49 2.85 -30.61
C LEU A 70 2.17 4.09 -31.22
N ASP A 71 1.89 5.28 -30.69
CA ASP A 71 2.49 6.53 -31.14
C ASP A 71 4.02 6.55 -30.92
N THR A 72 4.50 6.16 -29.74
CA THR A 72 5.94 6.15 -29.40
C THR A 72 6.74 5.20 -30.31
N TYR A 73 6.15 4.09 -30.74
CA TYR A 73 6.80 3.09 -31.60
C TYR A 73 6.40 3.20 -33.08
N GLY A 74 5.75 4.29 -33.49
CA GLY A 74 5.40 4.54 -34.88
C GLY A 74 4.43 3.53 -35.48
N LEU A 75 3.53 2.99 -34.66
CA LEU A 75 2.44 2.12 -35.06
C LEU A 75 1.16 2.94 -35.31
N ASP A 76 0.19 2.32 -36.00
CA ASP A 76 -1.05 3.00 -36.36
C ASP A 76 -1.93 3.27 -35.11
N THR A 77 -2.23 4.53 -34.86
CA THR A 77 -3.12 4.99 -33.79
C THR A 77 -4.54 5.28 -34.24
N SER A 78 -4.84 5.06 -35.52
CA SER A 78 -6.16 5.35 -36.10
C SER A 78 -7.25 4.55 -35.39
N GLY A 79 -8.34 5.22 -35.03
CA GLY A 79 -9.45 4.61 -34.28
C GLY A 79 -9.19 4.34 -32.80
N CYS A 80 -8.03 4.71 -32.26
CA CYS A 80 -7.80 4.71 -30.82
C CYS A 80 -8.32 6.01 -30.19
N PRO A 81 -9.11 5.95 -29.11
CA PRO A 81 -9.47 7.15 -28.36
C PRO A 81 -8.22 7.82 -27.77
N LEU A 82 -8.22 9.14 -27.70
CA LEU A 82 -7.12 9.88 -27.04
C LEU A 82 -7.08 9.55 -25.53
N PRO A 83 -5.89 9.36 -24.97
CA PRO A 83 -5.70 9.20 -23.54
C PRO A 83 -5.99 10.50 -22.79
N GLU A 84 -6.19 10.41 -21.48
CA GLU A 84 -6.59 11.53 -20.62
C GLU A 84 -5.73 11.63 -19.36
N GLY A 85 -5.91 12.71 -18.60
CA GLY A 85 -5.26 12.92 -17.32
C GLY A 85 -3.73 12.92 -17.44
N TRP A 86 -3.07 12.15 -16.58
CA TRP A 86 -1.61 12.02 -16.59
C TRP A 86 -1.06 11.23 -17.80
N ASP A 87 -1.93 10.50 -18.50
CA ASP A 87 -1.58 9.82 -19.75
C ASP A 87 -1.83 10.67 -21.01
N SER A 88 -2.35 11.90 -20.89
CA SER A 88 -2.60 12.77 -22.05
C SER A 88 -1.36 12.90 -22.94
N VAL A 89 -1.56 13.09 -24.24
CA VAL A 89 -0.48 13.11 -25.25
C VAL A 89 0.58 14.19 -25.03
N ASP A 90 0.24 15.23 -24.29
CA ASP A 90 1.10 16.36 -23.94
C ASP A 90 1.78 16.24 -22.56
N THR A 91 1.55 15.14 -21.82
CA THR A 91 2.22 14.92 -20.52
C THR A 91 3.50 14.12 -20.66
N LYS A 92 4.30 14.10 -19.57
CA LYS A 92 5.55 13.33 -19.49
C LYS A 92 5.43 12.08 -18.60
N LEU A 93 4.21 11.72 -18.18
CA LEU A 93 3.93 10.53 -17.38
C LEU A 93 3.14 9.47 -18.16
N LYS A 94 3.08 9.61 -19.48
CA LYS A 94 2.35 8.72 -20.38
C LYS A 94 2.64 7.25 -20.09
N GLY A 95 1.58 6.46 -19.98
CA GLY A 95 1.67 5.01 -19.83
C GLY A 95 1.57 4.50 -18.39
N HIS A 96 1.53 5.36 -17.37
CA HIS A 96 1.39 4.90 -15.98
C HIS A 96 0.05 4.19 -15.77
N GLY A 97 -1.05 4.72 -16.30
CA GLY A 97 -2.39 4.16 -16.21
C GLY A 97 -2.52 2.79 -16.86
N SER A 98 -1.72 2.51 -17.90
CA SER A 98 -1.71 1.20 -18.58
C SER A 98 -1.23 0.08 -17.69
N GLY A 99 -0.22 0.33 -16.85
CA GLY A 99 0.29 -0.64 -15.87
C GLY A 99 -0.77 -0.96 -14.83
N HIS A 100 -1.39 0.04 -14.24
CA HIS A 100 -2.50 -0.11 -13.30
C HIS A 100 -3.69 -0.85 -13.92
N TYR A 101 -4.05 -0.54 -15.16
CA TYR A 101 -5.11 -1.25 -15.86
C TYR A 101 -4.82 -2.74 -16.02
N MET A 102 -3.59 -3.10 -16.38
CA MET A 102 -3.17 -4.51 -16.47
C MET A 102 -3.24 -5.21 -15.11
N SER A 103 -2.78 -4.57 -14.04
CA SER A 103 -2.91 -5.09 -12.67
C SER A 103 -4.37 -5.28 -12.27
N ALA A 104 -5.22 -4.28 -12.50
CA ALA A 104 -6.65 -4.34 -12.19
C ALA A 104 -7.36 -5.49 -12.94
N LEU A 105 -7.06 -5.67 -14.24
CA LEU A 105 -7.56 -6.80 -15.05
C LEU A 105 -7.14 -8.15 -14.47
N ALA A 106 -5.87 -8.30 -14.10
CA ALA A 106 -5.32 -9.55 -13.56
C ALA A 106 -5.90 -9.89 -12.17
N LEU A 107 -6.03 -8.89 -11.30
CA LEU A 107 -6.63 -9.01 -9.97
C LEU A 107 -8.12 -9.36 -10.05
N ALA A 108 -8.87 -8.65 -10.91
CA ALA A 108 -10.29 -8.94 -11.16
C ALA A 108 -10.48 -10.37 -11.72
N TYR A 109 -9.64 -10.78 -12.67
CA TYR A 109 -9.64 -12.13 -13.23
C TYR A 109 -9.39 -13.19 -12.17
N ALA A 110 -8.38 -13.02 -11.33
CA ALA A 110 -8.07 -13.95 -10.24
C ALA A 110 -9.18 -13.99 -9.19
N GLY A 111 -9.79 -12.84 -8.88
CA GLY A 111 -10.88 -12.71 -7.91
C GLY A 111 -12.25 -13.20 -8.39
N CYS A 112 -12.41 -13.56 -9.66
CA CYS A 112 -13.69 -13.91 -10.28
C CYS A 112 -13.83 -15.41 -10.57
N ASP A 113 -15.06 -15.95 -10.46
CA ASP A 113 -15.39 -17.33 -10.85
C ASP A 113 -16.36 -17.39 -12.05
N ASP A 114 -16.95 -16.26 -12.46
CA ASP A 114 -17.84 -16.20 -13.63
C ASP A 114 -17.03 -16.39 -14.91
N PRO A 115 -17.28 -17.47 -15.71
CA PRO A 115 -16.50 -17.75 -16.93
C PRO A 115 -16.62 -16.64 -17.98
N ALA A 116 -17.80 -16.06 -18.17
CA ALA A 116 -18.01 -15.04 -19.20
C ALA A 116 -17.28 -13.74 -18.84
N LEU A 117 -17.27 -13.40 -17.56
CA LEU A 117 -16.53 -12.27 -17.02
C LEU A 117 -15.02 -12.49 -17.15
N LYS A 118 -14.53 -13.69 -16.79
CA LYS A 118 -13.12 -14.07 -16.98
C LYS A 118 -12.69 -14.00 -18.45
N ASP A 119 -13.50 -14.49 -19.38
CA ASP A 119 -13.21 -14.41 -20.82
C ASP A 119 -13.11 -12.96 -21.30
N SER A 120 -13.99 -12.08 -20.80
CA SER A 120 -13.97 -10.65 -21.11
C SER A 120 -12.71 -9.95 -20.60
N LEU A 121 -12.29 -10.23 -19.36
CA LEU A 121 -11.05 -9.73 -18.77
C LEU A 121 -9.82 -10.25 -19.51
N LEU A 122 -9.80 -11.56 -19.82
CA LEU A 122 -8.70 -12.21 -20.54
C LEU A 122 -8.53 -11.65 -21.95
N SER A 123 -9.63 -11.37 -22.66
CA SER A 123 -9.58 -10.78 -23.99
C SER A 123 -8.88 -9.41 -23.98
N ARG A 124 -9.15 -8.57 -22.96
CA ARG A 124 -8.48 -7.27 -22.79
C ARG A 124 -6.99 -7.43 -22.49
N MET A 125 -6.64 -8.35 -21.59
CA MET A 125 -5.23 -8.64 -21.29
C MET A 125 -4.47 -9.15 -22.52
N ARG A 126 -5.08 -9.98 -23.36
CA ARG A 126 -4.46 -10.41 -24.63
C ARG A 126 -4.17 -9.22 -25.52
N THR A 127 -5.15 -8.34 -25.73
CA THR A 127 -4.97 -7.12 -26.54
C THR A 127 -3.81 -6.27 -26.01
N MET A 128 -3.75 -6.04 -24.68
CA MET A 128 -2.66 -5.29 -24.06
C MET A 128 -1.30 -5.96 -24.31
N VAL A 129 -1.17 -7.22 -23.94
CA VAL A 129 0.11 -7.96 -24.00
C VAL A 129 0.59 -8.15 -25.44
N ASP A 130 -0.30 -8.42 -26.39
CA ASP A 130 0.08 -8.60 -27.80
C ASP A 130 0.58 -7.29 -28.41
N CYS A 131 -0.11 -6.18 -28.18
CA CYS A 131 0.31 -4.86 -28.66
C CYS A 131 1.62 -4.39 -27.99
N LEU A 132 1.75 -4.54 -26.68
CA LEU A 132 2.99 -4.18 -25.98
C LEU A 132 4.19 -5.00 -26.45
N ARG A 133 3.99 -6.28 -26.78
CA ARG A 133 5.04 -7.11 -27.39
C ARG A 133 5.43 -6.60 -28.77
N GLU A 134 4.48 -6.27 -29.61
CA GLU A 134 4.76 -5.67 -30.93
C GLU A 134 5.55 -4.37 -30.82
N CYS A 135 5.19 -3.49 -29.87
CA CYS A 135 5.94 -2.28 -29.59
C CYS A 135 7.39 -2.60 -29.16
N GLN A 136 7.56 -3.53 -28.22
CA GLN A 136 8.88 -3.90 -27.70
C GLN A 136 9.78 -4.49 -28.77
N GLU A 137 9.26 -5.33 -29.66
CA GLU A 137 10.03 -5.97 -30.74
C GLU A 137 10.63 -4.96 -31.73
N ARG A 138 10.09 -3.75 -31.82
CA ARG A 138 10.68 -2.69 -32.63
C ARG A 138 12.03 -2.17 -32.10
N THR A 139 12.36 -2.46 -30.87
CA THR A 139 13.68 -2.17 -30.28
C THR A 139 14.71 -3.29 -30.50
N PHE A 140 14.33 -4.38 -31.18
CA PHE A 140 15.19 -5.53 -31.41
C PHE A 140 16.03 -5.36 -32.66
N VAL A 141 17.08 -4.53 -32.56
CA VAL A 141 18.02 -4.27 -33.63
C VAL A 141 19.19 -5.26 -33.53
N TYR A 142 19.24 -6.23 -34.44
CA TYR A 142 20.35 -7.19 -34.50
C TYR A 142 21.59 -6.56 -35.13
N ASP A 143 22.74 -6.71 -34.49
CA ASP A 143 24.03 -6.23 -35.00
C ASP A 143 24.91 -7.40 -35.38
N GLU A 144 25.18 -7.54 -36.70
CA GLU A 144 25.98 -8.63 -37.29
C GLU A 144 27.42 -8.63 -36.74
N THR A 145 27.96 -7.44 -36.42
CA THR A 145 29.33 -7.30 -35.89
C THR A 145 29.45 -7.76 -34.44
N LEU A 146 28.41 -7.50 -33.67
CA LEU A 146 28.34 -7.93 -32.26
C LEU A 146 27.83 -9.35 -32.11
N GLY A 147 27.19 -9.92 -33.15
CA GLY A 147 26.56 -11.25 -33.12
C GLY A 147 25.39 -11.34 -32.14
N ARG A 148 24.75 -10.22 -31.80
CA ARG A 148 23.62 -10.12 -30.86
C ARG A 148 22.76 -8.88 -31.13
N TYR A 149 21.62 -8.81 -30.47
CA TYR A 149 20.84 -7.57 -30.44
C TYR A 149 21.61 -6.45 -29.72
N ARG A 150 21.46 -5.21 -30.19
CA ARG A 150 22.01 -4.01 -29.54
C ARG A 150 21.28 -3.77 -28.23
N GLU A 151 22.06 -3.60 -27.18
CA GLU A 151 21.60 -3.28 -25.83
C GLU A 151 21.72 -1.76 -25.57
N ALA A 152 21.12 -1.25 -24.48
CA ALA A 152 21.22 0.16 -24.12
C ALA A 152 22.67 0.71 -24.09
N ARG A 153 23.64 -0.11 -23.66
CA ARG A 153 25.07 0.23 -23.59
C ARG A 153 25.77 0.42 -24.93
N ASP A 154 25.19 -0.09 -26.02
CA ASP A 154 25.80 -0.01 -27.34
C ASP A 154 25.51 1.29 -28.09
N TYR A 155 24.64 2.14 -27.53
CA TYR A 155 24.31 3.43 -28.08
C TYR A 155 25.06 4.53 -27.33
N ALA A 156 25.53 5.56 -28.08
CA ALA A 156 26.26 6.67 -27.50
C ALA A 156 25.30 7.59 -26.71
N PRO A 157 25.58 7.89 -25.43
CA PRO A 157 24.75 8.81 -24.66
C PRO A 157 24.58 10.18 -25.31
N GLU A 158 25.60 10.65 -26.05
CA GLU A 158 25.58 11.92 -26.73
C GLU A 158 24.52 12.02 -27.83
N ALA A 159 24.12 10.89 -28.44
CA ALA A 159 23.03 10.88 -29.42
C ALA A 159 21.70 11.25 -28.76
N GLU A 160 21.38 10.66 -27.60
CA GLU A 160 20.20 11.03 -26.84
C GLU A 160 20.21 12.50 -26.39
N LEU A 161 21.38 13.04 -26.04
CA LEU A 161 21.51 14.38 -25.48
C LEU A 161 21.46 15.48 -26.55
N ARG A 162 21.88 15.20 -27.78
CA ARG A 162 21.86 16.17 -28.86
C ARG A 162 20.47 16.58 -29.28
N GLU A 163 19.53 15.64 -29.25
CA GLU A 163 18.14 15.86 -29.59
C GLU A 163 17.36 16.56 -28.45
N MET A 164 17.92 16.56 -27.23
CA MET A 164 17.31 17.17 -26.04
C MET A 164 17.52 18.68 -25.94
N LYS A 165 17.98 19.35 -26.99
CA LYS A 165 18.19 20.80 -26.97
C LYS A 165 16.87 21.55 -27.14
N GLY A 166 16.27 21.85 -26.02
CA GLY A 166 15.48 23.06 -25.84
C GLY A 166 13.98 22.91 -25.87
N THR A 167 13.32 22.20 -26.76
CA THR A 167 11.86 22.21 -26.83
C THR A 167 11.24 20.83 -26.81
N TRP A 168 9.96 20.78 -26.44
CA TRP A 168 9.18 19.56 -26.44
C TRP A 168 9.06 18.93 -27.84
N GLU A 169 9.07 19.75 -28.88
CA GLU A 169 9.04 19.28 -30.26
C GLU A 169 10.26 18.41 -30.61
N ALA A 170 11.45 18.71 -30.06
CA ALA A 170 12.62 17.88 -30.23
C ALA A 170 12.43 16.45 -29.66
N PHE A 171 11.70 16.32 -28.55
CA PHE A 171 11.33 15.02 -28.00
C PHE A 171 10.35 14.26 -28.90
N ASP A 172 9.44 14.95 -29.55
CA ASP A 172 8.49 14.32 -30.46
C ASP A 172 9.15 13.78 -31.73
N GLU A 173 10.23 14.42 -32.23
CA GLU A 173 11.05 13.89 -33.31
C GLU A 173 11.89 12.68 -32.85
N TYR A 174 12.51 12.79 -31.69
CA TYR A 174 13.37 11.75 -31.13
C TYR A 174 12.57 10.45 -30.79
N LYS A 175 11.36 10.54 -30.27
CA LYS A 175 10.55 9.36 -29.92
C LYS A 175 10.29 8.40 -31.08
N LYS A 176 10.43 8.87 -32.31
CA LYS A 176 10.30 8.04 -33.52
C LYS A 176 11.52 7.16 -33.81
N ASP A 177 12.63 7.41 -33.14
CA ASP A 177 13.85 6.62 -33.30
C ASP A 177 13.96 5.49 -32.26
N TYR A 178 12.92 4.66 -32.18
CA TYR A 178 12.86 3.53 -31.27
C TYR A 178 13.96 2.48 -31.53
N SER A 179 14.60 2.50 -32.69
CA SER A 179 15.72 1.62 -33.03
C SER A 179 16.95 1.85 -32.14
N GLU A 180 17.08 3.02 -31.53
CA GLU A 180 18.16 3.38 -30.61
C GLU A 180 17.83 3.20 -29.12
N TYR A 181 16.64 2.72 -28.77
CA TYR A 181 16.26 2.53 -27.34
C TYR A 181 16.97 1.34 -26.67
N GLY A 182 17.47 0.39 -27.45
CA GLY A 182 18.12 -0.83 -26.97
C GLY A 182 17.14 -1.96 -26.68
N TYR A 183 17.63 -3.19 -26.85
CA TYR A 183 16.86 -4.41 -26.70
C TYR A 183 16.08 -4.45 -25.40
N GLY A 184 14.78 -4.70 -25.51
CA GLY A 184 13.88 -4.92 -24.37
C GLY A 184 13.23 -3.64 -23.82
N TYR A 185 13.61 -2.43 -24.28
CA TYR A 185 12.92 -1.21 -23.84
C TYR A 185 11.43 -1.28 -24.17
N LEU A 186 10.60 -0.94 -23.17
CA LEU A 186 9.16 -0.75 -23.33
C LEU A 186 8.70 0.34 -22.39
N ASN A 187 8.24 1.45 -22.94
CA ASN A 187 7.61 2.55 -22.25
C ASN A 187 6.76 3.36 -23.23
N ALA A 188 5.78 4.09 -22.76
CA ALA A 188 4.98 5.01 -23.57
C ALA A 188 5.68 6.37 -23.81
N ILE A 189 6.90 6.54 -23.29
CA ILE A 189 7.76 7.71 -23.50
C ILE A 189 9.13 7.28 -24.02
N PRO A 190 9.85 8.15 -24.77
CA PRO A 190 11.18 7.85 -25.28
C PRO A 190 12.20 7.54 -24.18
N ALA A 191 13.20 6.73 -24.47
CA ALA A 191 14.30 6.41 -23.55
C ALA A 191 15.12 7.65 -23.12
N ALA A 192 15.08 8.71 -23.89
CA ALA A 192 15.67 10.00 -23.57
C ALA A 192 15.19 10.60 -22.24
N HIS A 193 13.94 10.31 -21.82
CA HIS A 193 13.44 10.76 -20.51
C HIS A 193 14.20 10.13 -19.33
N CYS A 194 14.66 8.88 -19.47
CA CYS A 194 15.56 8.27 -18.48
C CYS A 194 16.91 9.00 -18.42
N ALA A 195 17.44 9.43 -19.57
CA ALA A 195 18.68 10.21 -19.63
C ALA A 195 18.55 11.57 -18.90
N LEU A 196 17.36 12.21 -18.94
CA LEU A 196 17.13 13.45 -18.19
C LEU A 196 17.26 13.24 -16.67
N VAL A 197 16.71 12.16 -16.12
CA VAL A 197 16.91 11.81 -14.71
C VAL A 197 18.38 11.55 -14.41
N GLU A 198 19.06 10.81 -15.27
CA GLU A 198 20.48 10.49 -15.15
C GLU A 198 21.38 11.75 -15.22
N MET A 199 20.85 12.86 -15.78
CA MET A 199 21.47 14.18 -15.79
C MET A 199 21.02 15.09 -14.64
N TYR A 200 20.26 14.56 -13.67
CA TYR A 200 19.71 15.31 -12.55
C TYR A 200 18.80 16.48 -12.96
N ARG A 201 18.04 16.34 -14.05
CA ARG A 201 17.04 17.33 -14.42
C ARG A 201 15.88 17.27 -13.45
N PRO A 202 15.41 18.44 -12.93
CA PRO A 202 14.36 18.49 -11.93
C PRO A 202 13.00 18.14 -12.52
N TYR A 203 12.04 17.84 -11.64
CA TYR A 203 10.65 17.72 -12.01
C TYR A 203 10.13 18.98 -12.66
N ASN A 204 9.59 18.84 -13.85
CA ASN A 204 8.86 19.88 -14.55
C ASN A 204 8.00 19.23 -15.64
N ASN A 205 6.74 19.63 -15.68
CA ASN A 205 5.71 19.08 -16.57
C ASN A 205 5.84 19.59 -18.01
N SER A 206 6.47 20.77 -18.26
CA SER A 206 6.58 21.34 -19.58
C SER A 206 7.91 21.05 -20.29
N ASP A 207 9.05 21.24 -19.63
CA ASP A 207 10.36 21.25 -20.30
C ASP A 207 11.34 20.17 -19.82
N TRP A 208 11.12 19.63 -18.63
CA TRP A 208 12.04 18.71 -17.99
C TRP A 208 11.52 17.28 -17.96
N VAL A 209 11.57 16.61 -16.80
CA VAL A 209 11.24 15.21 -16.64
C VAL A 209 10.12 15.02 -15.62
N TRP A 210 9.32 13.98 -15.82
CA TRP A 210 8.35 13.51 -14.83
C TRP A 210 8.42 11.99 -14.69
N ALA A 211 9.15 11.51 -13.69
CA ALA A 211 9.23 10.14 -13.16
C ALA A 211 9.25 8.99 -14.22
N PRO A 212 10.20 8.94 -15.17
CA PRO A 212 10.19 7.91 -16.22
C PRO A 212 10.37 6.48 -15.68
N TYR A 213 11.15 6.28 -14.61
CA TYR A 213 11.31 4.96 -13.99
C TYR A 213 10.06 4.51 -13.23
N TYR A 214 9.28 5.44 -12.68
CA TYR A 214 7.97 5.13 -12.13
C TYR A 214 7.03 4.56 -13.20
N VAL A 215 7.04 5.13 -14.42
CA VAL A 215 6.23 4.59 -15.53
C VAL A 215 6.71 3.19 -15.93
N VAL A 216 8.01 2.96 -16.05
CA VAL A 216 8.58 1.61 -16.30
C VAL A 216 8.13 0.63 -15.22
N HIS A 217 8.16 1.04 -13.93
CA HIS A 217 7.65 0.22 -12.83
C HIS A 217 6.19 -0.20 -13.04
N LYS A 218 5.31 0.75 -13.43
CA LYS A 218 3.89 0.45 -13.61
C LYS A 218 3.67 -0.62 -14.69
N GLN A 219 4.42 -0.55 -15.80
CA GLN A 219 4.38 -1.57 -16.85
C GLN A 219 4.85 -2.93 -16.33
N LEU A 220 5.98 -2.96 -15.62
CA LEU A 220 6.52 -4.18 -15.04
C LEU A 220 5.53 -4.80 -14.06
N ALA A 221 4.95 -4.02 -13.15
CA ALA A 221 3.98 -4.50 -12.17
C ALA A 221 2.77 -5.15 -12.86
N GLY A 222 2.16 -4.47 -13.84
CA GLY A 222 1.02 -5.00 -14.59
C GLY A 222 1.34 -6.29 -15.35
N LEU A 223 2.49 -6.36 -16.02
CA LEU A 223 2.93 -7.57 -16.72
C LEU A 223 3.22 -8.74 -15.77
N ILE A 224 3.86 -8.47 -14.62
CA ILE A 224 4.13 -9.47 -13.57
C ILE A 224 2.83 -9.98 -12.96
N ASP A 225 1.84 -9.12 -12.74
CA ASP A 225 0.54 -9.54 -12.22
C ASP A 225 -0.21 -10.41 -13.23
N ILE A 226 -0.20 -10.09 -14.53
CA ILE A 226 -0.73 -10.99 -15.57
C ILE A 226 0.02 -12.32 -15.55
N ALA A 227 1.35 -12.29 -15.50
CA ALA A 227 2.17 -13.50 -15.52
C ALA A 227 1.91 -14.42 -14.32
N SER A 228 1.61 -13.87 -13.15
CA SER A 228 1.45 -14.61 -11.89
C SER A 228 0.00 -14.98 -11.56
N LEU A 229 -0.99 -14.21 -12.00
CA LEU A 229 -2.38 -14.37 -11.58
C LEU A 229 -3.27 -15.02 -12.65
N VAL A 230 -2.85 -15.00 -13.92
CA VAL A 230 -3.66 -15.52 -15.04
C VAL A 230 -3.28 -16.97 -15.34
N ASP A 231 -4.28 -17.86 -15.40
CA ASP A 231 -4.08 -19.27 -15.63
C ASP A 231 -3.96 -19.67 -17.14
N ASP A 232 -4.20 -18.73 -18.08
CA ASP A 232 -3.88 -18.89 -19.49
C ASP A 232 -2.36 -18.84 -19.72
N LYS A 233 -1.76 -20.00 -19.98
CA LYS A 233 -0.31 -20.15 -20.08
C LYS A 233 0.33 -19.40 -21.25
N ALA A 234 -0.41 -19.11 -22.32
CA ALA A 234 0.13 -18.40 -23.47
C ALA A 234 0.36 -16.92 -23.13
N ILE A 235 -0.66 -16.30 -22.56
CA ILE A 235 -0.60 -14.89 -22.16
C ILE A 235 0.35 -14.67 -20.97
N SER A 236 0.29 -15.53 -19.97
CA SER A 236 1.15 -15.49 -18.79
C SER A 236 2.64 -15.58 -19.17
N LYS A 237 3.02 -16.53 -20.06
CA LYS A 237 4.41 -16.62 -20.54
C LYS A 237 4.84 -15.44 -21.40
N LYS A 238 3.95 -14.90 -22.25
CA LYS A 238 4.25 -13.73 -23.07
C LYS A 238 4.47 -12.50 -22.20
N ALA A 239 3.60 -12.26 -21.20
CA ALA A 239 3.74 -11.16 -20.25
C ALA A 239 5.05 -11.28 -19.45
N LEU A 240 5.38 -12.50 -18.97
CA LEU A 240 6.65 -12.73 -18.25
C LEU A 240 7.86 -12.42 -19.16
N LYS A 241 7.82 -12.83 -20.43
CA LYS A 241 8.93 -12.56 -21.35
C LYS A 241 9.11 -11.07 -21.66
N ILE A 242 8.02 -10.33 -21.82
CA ILE A 242 8.08 -8.87 -21.98
C ILE A 242 8.72 -8.22 -20.73
N ALA A 243 8.26 -8.63 -19.55
CA ALA A 243 8.78 -8.11 -18.28
C ALA A 243 10.27 -8.46 -18.09
N GLU A 244 10.68 -9.68 -18.42
CA GLU A 244 12.10 -10.11 -18.38
C GLU A 244 12.97 -9.22 -19.27
N ASP A 245 12.57 -9.03 -20.54
CA ASP A 245 13.31 -8.19 -21.47
C ASP A 245 13.40 -6.73 -20.98
N MET A 246 12.31 -6.17 -20.43
CA MET A 246 12.32 -4.84 -19.80
C MET A 246 13.27 -4.76 -18.59
N GLY A 247 13.21 -5.74 -17.70
CA GLY A 247 14.06 -5.77 -16.51
C GLY A 247 15.54 -5.88 -16.87
N LEU A 248 15.89 -6.67 -17.88
CA LEU A 248 17.26 -6.78 -18.40
C LEU A 248 17.72 -5.50 -19.10
N TRP A 249 16.81 -4.77 -19.78
CA TRP A 249 17.12 -3.43 -20.29
C TRP A 249 17.49 -2.48 -19.15
N VAL A 250 16.70 -2.46 -18.06
CA VAL A 250 16.99 -1.64 -16.86
C VAL A 250 18.35 -2.00 -16.27
N TRP A 251 18.63 -3.31 -16.10
CA TRP A 251 19.92 -3.78 -15.61
C TRP A 251 21.08 -3.29 -16.49
N ASN A 252 20.97 -3.48 -17.82
CA ASN A 252 22.01 -3.11 -18.77
C ASN A 252 22.27 -1.59 -18.73
N ARG A 253 21.18 -0.79 -18.76
CA ARG A 253 21.27 0.66 -18.74
C ARG A 253 21.96 1.19 -17.49
N LEU A 254 21.46 0.81 -16.32
CA LEU A 254 21.94 1.34 -15.05
C LEU A 254 23.32 0.77 -14.67
N LYS A 255 23.70 -0.38 -15.17
CA LYS A 255 25.01 -0.98 -14.90
C LYS A 255 26.14 -0.39 -15.76
N TYR A 256 25.90 -0.21 -17.06
CA TYR A 256 26.95 0.08 -18.02
C TYR A 256 26.93 1.47 -18.61
N ARG A 257 25.74 2.09 -18.74
CA ARG A 257 25.66 3.45 -19.25
C ARG A 257 26.09 4.42 -18.17
N THR A 258 27.21 5.10 -18.43
CA THR A 258 27.68 6.21 -17.63
C THR A 258 27.71 7.43 -18.51
N PHE A 259 27.08 8.49 -18.07
CA PHE A 259 27.25 9.78 -18.70
C PHE A 259 28.51 10.40 -18.15
N LEU A 260 29.50 10.62 -19.02
CA LEU A 260 30.75 11.30 -18.63
C LEU A 260 30.46 12.78 -18.39
N ASP A 261 30.80 13.26 -17.21
CA ASP A 261 30.73 14.69 -16.92
C ASP A 261 31.81 15.42 -17.72
N SER A 262 31.38 16.19 -18.70
CA SER A 262 32.31 16.96 -19.53
C SER A 262 32.51 18.40 -19.08
N SER A 263 31.74 18.89 -18.09
CA SER A 263 31.70 20.32 -17.82
C SER A 263 31.94 20.70 -16.35
N GLY A 264 31.86 19.75 -15.42
CA GLY A 264 32.11 20.03 -14.00
C GLY A 264 31.12 21.00 -13.33
N THR A 265 30.02 21.38 -13.99
CA THR A 265 29.00 22.24 -13.41
C THR A 265 27.87 21.44 -12.80
N SER A 266 27.18 21.99 -11.78
CA SER A 266 26.04 21.37 -11.17
C SER A 266 24.90 21.08 -12.15
N GLU A 267 24.78 21.84 -13.23
CA GLU A 267 23.75 21.70 -14.26
C GLU A 267 24.01 20.53 -15.21
N THR A 268 25.25 20.06 -15.27
CA THR A 268 25.68 18.93 -16.11
C THR A 268 26.13 17.72 -15.31
N ARG A 269 25.77 17.69 -14.05
CA ARG A 269 26.00 16.51 -13.19
C ARG A 269 25.41 15.28 -13.86
N ARG A 270 26.21 14.25 -14.01
CA ARG A 270 25.81 13.02 -14.69
C ARG A 270 25.81 11.87 -13.72
N SER A 271 24.83 11.00 -13.88
CA SER A 271 24.83 9.77 -13.11
C SER A 271 25.97 8.86 -13.57
N THR A 272 26.62 8.28 -12.59
CA THR A 272 27.52 7.14 -12.79
C THR A 272 26.96 5.97 -11.99
N PRO A 273 27.43 4.73 -12.21
CA PRO A 273 27.00 3.62 -11.36
C PRO A 273 27.13 3.87 -9.85
N GLY A 274 28.09 4.69 -9.43
CA GLY A 274 28.27 5.12 -8.03
C GLY A 274 27.31 6.24 -7.60
N ASN A 275 26.95 7.13 -8.49
CA ASN A 275 26.12 8.31 -8.20
C ASN A 275 24.62 8.08 -8.42
N ARG A 276 24.19 7.01 -9.09
CA ARG A 276 22.79 6.79 -9.41
C ARG A 276 21.86 6.85 -8.19
N TYR A 277 22.36 6.53 -7.00
CA TYR A 277 21.55 6.58 -5.77
C TYR A 277 21.06 7.98 -5.41
N GLU A 278 21.77 9.02 -5.78
CA GLU A 278 21.34 10.41 -5.56
C GLU A 278 20.19 10.81 -6.48
N MET A 279 20.03 10.16 -7.63
CA MET A 279 18.93 10.42 -8.55
C MET A 279 17.57 10.15 -7.90
N TRP A 280 17.50 9.11 -7.09
CA TRP A 280 16.24 8.66 -6.45
C TRP A 280 15.80 9.55 -5.29
N ASN A 281 16.64 10.51 -4.87
CA ASN A 281 16.27 11.53 -3.88
C ASN A 281 15.69 12.81 -4.52
N MET A 282 15.70 12.92 -5.85
CA MET A 282 15.06 14.07 -6.52
C MET A 282 13.55 14.01 -6.35
N TYR A 283 12.97 15.15 -5.92
CA TYR A 283 11.52 15.26 -5.76
C TYR A 283 10.80 14.96 -7.08
N ILE A 284 9.85 14.05 -7.06
CA ILE A 284 9.07 13.55 -8.21
C ILE A 284 9.91 13.02 -9.38
N ALA A 285 10.89 13.77 -9.89
CA ALA A 285 11.73 13.35 -11.03
C ALA A 285 12.44 12.02 -10.75
N GLY A 286 12.90 11.82 -9.53
CA GLY A 286 13.56 10.61 -9.06
C GLY A 286 12.60 9.53 -8.53
N GLU A 287 11.30 9.70 -8.67
CA GLU A 287 10.34 8.69 -8.25
C GLU A 287 10.50 7.39 -9.06
N VAL A 288 10.66 6.28 -8.35
CA VAL A 288 10.89 4.97 -8.93
C VAL A 288 9.72 4.00 -8.70
N GLY A 289 8.75 4.41 -7.88
CA GLY A 289 7.66 3.52 -7.48
C GLY A 289 8.20 2.22 -6.87
N GLY A 290 7.63 1.10 -7.26
CA GLY A 290 8.04 -0.24 -6.84
C GLY A 290 9.03 -0.90 -7.82
N MET A 291 10.00 -0.19 -8.39
CA MET A 291 11.00 -0.78 -9.30
C MET A 291 11.77 -1.92 -8.63
N GLU A 292 12.27 -1.69 -7.41
CA GLU A 292 12.99 -2.70 -6.64
C GLU A 292 12.11 -3.91 -6.34
N GLU A 293 10.83 -3.70 -5.98
CA GLU A 293 9.84 -4.77 -5.80
C GLU A 293 9.63 -5.57 -7.08
N SER A 294 9.38 -4.89 -8.20
CA SER A 294 9.07 -5.55 -9.48
C SER A 294 10.25 -6.38 -9.99
N LEU A 295 11.46 -5.85 -9.92
CA LEU A 295 12.67 -6.57 -10.33
C LEU A 295 12.98 -7.75 -9.40
N SER A 296 12.77 -7.60 -8.09
CA SER A 296 12.92 -8.69 -7.12
C SER A 296 11.87 -9.80 -7.34
N ARG A 297 10.61 -9.44 -7.59
CA ARG A 297 9.56 -10.42 -7.95
C ARG A 297 9.93 -11.16 -9.23
N LEU A 298 10.35 -10.42 -10.25
CA LEU A 298 10.71 -10.96 -11.55
C LEU A 298 11.91 -11.90 -11.45
N SER A 299 12.93 -11.59 -10.63
CA SER A 299 14.09 -12.44 -10.40
C SER A 299 13.71 -13.82 -9.87
N MET A 300 12.64 -13.91 -9.07
CA MET A 300 12.12 -15.18 -8.54
C MET A 300 11.24 -15.95 -9.53
N MET A 301 10.80 -15.32 -10.62
CA MET A 301 9.87 -15.90 -11.60
C MET A 301 10.57 -16.42 -12.85
N VAL A 302 11.70 -15.84 -13.24
CA VAL A 302 12.45 -16.25 -14.44
C VAL A 302 13.23 -17.54 -14.20
N GLU A 303 13.25 -18.42 -15.20
CA GLU A 303 13.93 -19.73 -15.10
C GLU A 303 15.43 -19.63 -15.34
N ASP A 304 15.88 -18.69 -16.21
CA ASP A 304 17.30 -18.51 -16.48
C ASP A 304 18.01 -17.88 -15.29
N ARG A 305 18.98 -18.61 -14.74
CA ARG A 305 19.71 -18.20 -13.56
C ARG A 305 20.48 -16.87 -13.76
N THR A 306 21.05 -16.69 -14.94
CA THR A 306 21.81 -15.47 -15.26
C THR A 306 20.90 -14.24 -15.29
N SER A 307 19.73 -14.38 -15.92
CA SER A 307 18.70 -13.34 -15.91
C SER A 307 18.20 -13.05 -14.49
N SER A 308 17.93 -14.10 -13.70
CA SER A 308 17.51 -13.97 -12.31
C SER A 308 18.51 -13.18 -11.47
N GLU A 309 19.81 -13.52 -11.54
CA GLU A 309 20.88 -12.83 -10.83
C GLU A 309 21.03 -11.36 -11.27
N ARG A 310 20.91 -11.07 -12.57
CA ARG A 310 20.95 -9.70 -13.11
C ARG A 310 19.74 -8.85 -12.66
N LEU A 311 18.56 -9.44 -12.62
CA LEU A 311 17.35 -8.76 -12.19
C LEU A 311 17.41 -8.42 -10.69
N LEU A 312 17.92 -9.33 -9.86
CA LEU A 312 18.12 -9.06 -8.44
C LEU A 312 19.23 -8.03 -8.20
N GLU A 313 20.31 -8.05 -9.00
CA GLU A 313 21.32 -6.98 -8.98
C GLU A 313 20.70 -5.64 -9.36
N ALA A 314 19.85 -5.61 -10.39
CA ALA A 314 19.17 -4.39 -10.84
C ALA A 314 18.21 -3.82 -9.79
N ALA A 315 17.57 -4.67 -9.01
CA ALA A 315 16.72 -4.24 -7.90
C ALA A 315 17.50 -3.35 -6.92
N GLY A 316 18.72 -3.76 -6.53
CA GLY A 316 19.58 -2.96 -5.64
C GLY A 316 20.12 -1.66 -6.27
N PHE A 317 19.93 -1.43 -7.57
CA PHE A 317 20.29 -0.13 -8.19
C PHE A 317 19.34 1.00 -7.80
N PHE A 318 18.20 0.68 -7.22
CA PHE A 318 17.17 1.63 -6.77
C PHE A 318 17.25 1.96 -5.28
N ASP A 319 18.27 1.49 -4.58
CA ASP A 319 18.55 1.87 -3.20
C ASP A 319 18.68 3.39 -3.06
N SER A 320 18.12 3.93 -1.99
CA SER A 320 18.35 5.32 -1.54
C SER A 320 19.07 5.31 -0.20
N PRO A 321 20.41 5.34 -0.17
CA PRO A 321 21.18 5.25 1.07
C PRO A 321 20.80 6.32 2.11
N ALA A 322 20.50 7.55 1.67
CA ALA A 322 20.08 8.64 2.55
C ALA A 322 18.74 8.36 3.27
N PHE A 323 17.91 7.47 2.72
CA PHE A 323 16.65 7.02 3.31
C PHE A 323 16.82 5.68 4.02
N PHE A 324 17.51 4.72 3.38
CA PHE A 324 17.59 3.34 3.84
C PHE A 324 18.57 3.11 4.99
N GLU A 325 19.73 3.76 4.97
CA GLU A 325 20.74 3.51 6.00
C GLU A 325 20.32 3.93 7.41
N PRO A 326 19.67 5.09 7.63
CA PRO A 326 19.11 5.42 8.93
C PRO A 326 18.03 4.40 9.36
N LEU A 327 17.09 4.07 8.47
CA LEU A 327 16.04 3.08 8.78
C LEU A 327 16.62 1.73 9.17
N ALA A 328 17.67 1.25 8.49
CA ALA A 328 18.34 0.00 8.83
C ALA A 328 18.94 0.01 10.26
N ARG A 329 19.34 1.19 10.76
CA ARG A 329 19.86 1.38 12.12
C ARG A 329 18.77 1.66 13.16
N GLY A 330 17.48 1.72 12.77
CA GLY A 330 16.39 2.08 13.66
C GLY A 330 16.27 3.60 13.93
N GLU A 331 16.78 4.42 13.01
CA GLU A 331 16.69 5.88 13.05
C GLU A 331 15.59 6.35 12.08
N ASP A 332 14.71 7.24 12.53
CA ASP A 332 13.62 7.78 11.71
C ASP A 332 14.16 8.80 10.69
N SER A 333 14.02 8.47 9.42
CA SER A 333 14.41 9.33 8.28
C SER A 333 13.21 9.67 7.38
N ILE A 334 11.99 9.58 7.92
CA ILE A 334 10.74 9.66 7.15
C ILE A 334 10.29 11.10 6.94
N HIS A 335 10.44 11.93 7.98
CA HIS A 335 10.03 13.33 7.96
C HIS A 335 10.51 14.10 6.72
N GLY A 336 9.64 14.93 6.17
CA GLY A 336 9.92 15.78 5.03
C GLY A 336 10.01 15.06 3.68
N ARG A 337 9.70 13.75 3.64
CA ARG A 337 9.69 12.98 2.39
C ARG A 337 8.27 12.90 1.81
N HIS A 338 8.20 12.84 0.49
CA HIS A 338 6.96 12.55 -0.21
C HIS A 338 6.51 11.12 0.12
N ALA A 339 5.32 10.96 0.71
CA ALA A 339 4.89 9.68 1.27
C ALA A 339 4.78 8.58 0.21
N ASN A 340 4.03 8.86 -0.87
CA ASN A 340 3.81 7.86 -1.93
C ASN A 340 5.06 7.58 -2.76
N GLN A 341 6.03 8.49 -2.84
CA GLN A 341 7.33 8.24 -3.49
C GLN A 341 8.18 7.25 -2.68
N HIS A 342 8.09 7.25 -1.34
CA HIS A 342 9.02 6.51 -0.47
C HIS A 342 8.44 5.20 0.09
N ILE A 343 7.12 5.09 0.31
CA ILE A 343 6.51 3.83 0.78
C ILE A 343 6.79 2.66 -0.19
N PRO A 344 6.64 2.81 -1.53
CA PRO A 344 6.93 1.74 -2.47
C PRO A 344 8.40 1.29 -2.46
N MET A 345 9.35 2.17 -2.16
CA MET A 345 10.77 1.80 -2.02
C MET A 345 10.98 0.82 -0.87
N VAL A 346 10.26 1.02 0.24
CA VAL A 346 10.31 0.13 1.41
C VAL A 346 9.69 -1.24 1.11
N ILE A 347 8.61 -1.27 0.32
CA ILE A 347 8.06 -2.55 -0.19
C ILE A 347 9.11 -3.26 -1.04
N GLY A 348 9.81 -2.51 -1.89
CA GLY A 348 10.93 -3.00 -2.70
C GLY A 348 12.02 -3.64 -1.85
N ALA A 349 12.46 -2.95 -0.80
CA ALA A 349 13.44 -3.47 0.14
C ALA A 349 13.00 -4.83 0.73
N LEU A 350 11.77 -4.94 1.24
CA LEU A 350 11.26 -6.20 1.79
C LEU A 350 11.22 -7.32 0.73
N MET A 351 10.85 -6.98 -0.50
CA MET A 351 10.82 -7.96 -1.59
C MET A 351 12.23 -8.38 -2.03
N ASN A 352 13.19 -7.47 -1.99
CA ASN A 352 14.61 -7.77 -2.22
C ASN A 352 15.13 -8.79 -1.17
N TYR A 353 14.82 -8.55 0.11
CA TYR A 353 15.11 -9.55 1.16
C TYR A 353 14.50 -10.91 0.83
N ARG A 354 13.22 -10.95 0.46
CA ARG A 354 12.52 -12.19 0.09
C ARG A 354 13.18 -12.91 -1.10
N ALA A 355 13.72 -12.17 -2.06
CA ALA A 355 14.44 -12.70 -3.22
C ALA A 355 15.88 -13.18 -2.92
N GLY A 356 16.37 -13.02 -1.72
CA GLY A 356 17.71 -13.46 -1.27
C GLY A 356 18.67 -12.32 -0.94
N GLY A 357 18.20 -11.08 -0.91
CA GLY A 357 18.99 -9.91 -0.49
C GLY A 357 19.35 -9.93 1.01
N SER A 358 20.13 -8.95 1.43
CA SER A 358 20.64 -8.92 2.81
C SER A 358 19.53 -8.66 3.84
N ARG A 359 19.76 -9.08 5.10
CA ARG A 359 18.85 -8.83 6.23
C ARG A 359 18.55 -7.35 6.44
N LYS A 360 19.47 -6.46 6.08
CA LYS A 360 19.29 -5.01 6.12
C LYS A 360 17.96 -4.56 5.49
N TYR A 361 17.57 -5.15 4.38
CA TYR A 361 16.32 -4.79 3.68
C TYR A 361 15.06 -5.16 4.48
N HIS A 362 15.09 -6.26 5.22
CA HIS A 362 13.99 -6.58 6.13
C HIS A 362 13.91 -5.58 7.29
N ASP A 363 15.06 -5.21 7.85
CA ASP A 363 15.12 -4.29 8.99
C ASP A 363 14.68 -2.89 8.60
N ILE A 364 15.00 -2.43 7.37
CA ILE A 364 14.44 -1.19 6.77
C ILE A 364 12.92 -1.23 6.78
N ALA A 365 12.34 -2.30 6.25
CA ALA A 365 10.89 -2.43 6.13
C ALA A 365 10.19 -2.48 7.49
N LEU A 366 10.73 -3.24 8.43
CA LEU A 366 10.19 -3.37 9.78
C LEU A 366 10.27 -2.05 10.55
N ASN A 367 11.41 -1.37 10.52
CA ASN A 367 11.60 -0.11 11.25
C ASN A 367 10.75 1.00 10.67
N PHE A 368 10.68 1.11 9.33
CA PHE A 368 9.77 2.04 8.68
C PHE A 368 8.32 1.83 9.11
N TRP A 369 7.83 0.58 9.04
CA TRP A 369 6.46 0.25 9.44
C TRP A 369 6.19 0.61 10.90
N ASN A 370 7.11 0.28 11.82
CA ASN A 370 6.98 0.62 13.24
C ASN A 370 6.92 2.14 13.46
N PHE A 371 7.78 2.93 12.79
CA PHE A 371 7.75 4.40 12.89
C PHE A 371 6.44 4.98 12.36
N VAL A 372 5.93 4.45 11.24
CA VAL A 372 4.65 4.91 10.69
C VAL A 372 3.52 4.65 11.67
N GLN A 373 3.45 3.45 12.27
CA GLN A 373 2.41 3.09 13.24
C GLN A 373 2.45 3.97 14.50
N ASP A 374 3.64 4.33 14.95
CA ASP A 374 3.84 5.08 16.19
C ASP A 374 3.65 6.60 16.03
N ARG A 375 3.97 7.17 14.85
CA ARG A 375 4.26 8.59 14.71
C ARG A 375 3.47 9.34 13.66
N TYR A 376 2.94 8.66 12.63
CA TYR A 376 2.46 9.30 11.40
C TYR A 376 1.03 8.91 11.00
N LEU A 377 0.37 8.04 11.77
CA LEU A 377 -0.87 7.40 11.34
C LEU A 377 -2.11 8.25 11.68
N TYR A 378 -3.03 8.38 10.74
CA TYR A 378 -4.39 8.83 11.01
C TYR A 378 -5.28 7.67 11.49
N ALA A 379 -6.36 7.97 12.19
CA ALA A 379 -7.32 6.97 12.66
C ALA A 379 -7.89 6.11 11.52
N THR A 380 -8.04 6.65 10.31
CA THR A 380 -8.48 5.91 9.12
C THR A 380 -7.43 4.93 8.59
N GLY A 381 -6.19 5.01 9.06
CA GLY A 381 -5.08 4.18 8.61
C GLY A 381 -4.22 4.82 7.52
N GLY A 382 -4.54 6.02 7.06
CA GLY A 382 -3.74 6.78 6.10
C GLY A 382 -2.59 7.56 6.74
N VAL A 383 -1.73 8.13 5.90
CA VAL A 383 -0.56 8.93 6.30
C VAL A 383 -0.30 10.07 5.34
N GLY A 384 0.44 11.06 5.81
CA GLY A 384 0.88 12.20 5.02
C GLY A 384 -0.19 13.28 4.92
N ASP A 385 0.25 14.49 4.64
CA ASP A 385 -0.62 15.63 4.33
C ASP A 385 -0.08 16.31 3.09
N SER A 386 -0.95 16.57 2.11
CA SER A 386 -0.55 17.16 0.83
C SER A 386 0.68 16.45 0.27
N GLU A 387 0.64 15.11 0.24
CA GLU A 387 1.65 14.18 -0.26
C GLU A 387 2.92 14.00 0.59
N MET A 388 3.08 14.78 1.68
CA MET A 388 4.31 14.79 2.47
C MET A 388 4.12 14.17 3.86
N PHE A 389 5.10 13.41 4.34
CA PHE A 389 5.23 13.11 5.76
C PHE A 389 5.59 14.38 6.52
N ARG A 390 4.77 14.77 7.48
CA ARG A 390 5.03 15.90 8.37
C ARG A 390 6.01 15.54 9.47
N GLU A 391 6.26 16.47 10.41
CA GLU A 391 7.02 16.18 11.62
C GLU A 391 6.39 15.00 12.38
N PRO A 392 7.19 14.10 12.97
CA PRO A 392 6.66 13.05 13.83
C PRO A 392 5.79 13.61 14.93
N TYR A 393 4.65 12.98 15.20
CA TYR A 393 3.71 13.37 16.25
C TYR A 393 3.08 14.78 16.10
N THR A 394 2.92 15.27 14.86
CA THR A 394 2.35 16.61 14.62
C THR A 394 1.21 16.65 13.60
N GLN A 395 0.66 15.51 13.19
CA GLN A 395 -0.35 15.44 12.14
C GLN A 395 -1.58 16.30 12.43
N MET A 396 -2.10 16.22 13.65
CA MET A 396 -3.28 16.99 14.05
C MET A 396 -2.98 18.45 14.34
N ALA A 397 -1.78 18.77 14.79
CA ALA A 397 -1.34 20.14 15.02
C ALA A 397 -1.39 20.98 13.74
N SER A 398 -0.94 20.41 12.62
CA SER A 398 -1.02 21.04 11.30
C SER A 398 -2.46 21.39 10.93
N MET A 399 -3.38 20.44 11.08
CA MET A 399 -4.80 20.63 10.79
C MET A 399 -5.45 21.72 11.66
N ILE A 400 -5.13 21.75 12.95
CA ILE A 400 -5.67 22.79 13.87
C ILE A 400 -5.14 24.16 13.46
N ALA A 401 -3.84 24.27 13.18
CA ALA A 401 -3.21 25.53 12.80
C ALA A 401 -3.72 26.05 11.45
N SER A 402 -3.87 25.20 10.47
CA SER A 402 -4.35 25.57 9.13
C SER A 402 -5.86 25.76 9.06
N LYS A 403 -6.61 25.19 10.01
CA LYS A 403 -8.09 25.11 10.02
C LYS A 403 -8.67 24.42 8.78
N THR A 404 -7.88 23.57 8.14
CA THR A 404 -8.27 22.80 6.95
C THR A 404 -8.11 21.32 7.24
N PRO A 405 -8.92 20.44 6.62
CA PRO A 405 -8.71 19.01 6.69
C PRO A 405 -7.33 18.62 6.16
N GLU A 406 -6.74 17.59 6.73
CA GLU A 406 -5.54 16.97 6.19
C GLU A 406 -5.89 16.14 4.96
N MET A 407 -5.08 16.26 3.92
CA MET A 407 -5.31 15.65 2.62
C MET A 407 -4.30 14.52 2.42
N ASN A 408 -4.62 13.32 2.90
CA ASN A 408 -3.76 12.16 2.75
C ASN A 408 -4.09 11.36 1.48
N GLU A 409 -3.07 10.81 0.84
CA GLU A 409 -3.17 10.16 -0.45
C GLU A 409 -3.68 8.72 -0.34
N THR A 410 -4.69 8.34 -1.14
CA THR A 410 -5.22 6.96 -1.15
C THR A 410 -4.16 5.93 -1.57
N CYS A 411 -3.20 6.31 -2.42
CA CYS A 411 -2.08 5.45 -2.78
C CYS A 411 -1.20 5.09 -1.58
N CYS A 412 -1.06 5.97 -0.59
CA CYS A 412 -0.32 5.66 0.63
C CYS A 412 -0.99 4.54 1.42
N ALA A 413 -2.31 4.57 1.54
CA ALA A 413 -3.10 3.51 2.18
C ALA A 413 -2.94 2.16 1.44
N TYR A 414 -3.03 2.17 0.10
CA TYR A 414 -2.78 1.00 -0.75
C TYR A 414 -1.40 0.40 -0.51
N ASN A 415 -0.35 1.22 -0.55
CA ASN A 415 1.03 0.77 -0.40
C ASN A 415 1.34 0.29 1.04
N LEU A 416 0.82 0.96 2.07
CA LEU A 416 1.00 0.51 3.46
C LEU A 416 0.24 -0.80 3.74
N ALA A 417 -0.95 -0.99 3.19
CA ALA A 417 -1.65 -2.28 3.27
C ALA A 417 -0.83 -3.40 2.63
N LYS A 418 -0.22 -3.15 1.46
CA LYS A 418 0.67 -4.09 0.76
C LYS A 418 1.90 -4.43 1.61
N LEU A 419 2.62 -3.42 2.11
CA LEU A 419 3.77 -3.61 3.00
C LEU A 419 3.40 -4.43 4.24
N THR A 420 2.27 -4.12 4.87
CA THR A 420 1.78 -4.81 6.07
C THR A 420 1.49 -6.28 5.82
N LYS A 421 0.80 -6.59 4.71
CA LYS A 421 0.55 -7.96 4.28
C LYS A 421 1.85 -8.76 4.09
N ASP A 422 2.83 -8.13 3.45
CA ASP A 422 4.11 -8.78 3.16
C ASP A 422 4.97 -8.96 4.42
N LEU A 423 4.98 -8.01 5.37
CA LEU A 423 5.59 -8.18 6.70
C LEU A 423 4.91 -9.30 7.51
N ASN A 424 3.58 -9.39 7.45
CA ASN A 424 2.84 -10.46 8.11
C ASN A 424 3.28 -11.87 7.63
N CYS A 425 3.74 -12.00 6.40
CA CYS A 425 4.25 -13.29 5.89
C CYS A 425 5.47 -13.79 6.69
N PHE A 426 6.31 -12.87 7.19
CA PHE A 426 7.51 -13.21 7.98
C PHE A 426 7.22 -13.40 9.47
N ASN A 427 6.22 -12.70 10.01
CA ASN A 427 5.80 -12.87 11.42
C ASN A 427 4.27 -12.90 11.55
N PRO A 428 3.60 -13.98 11.14
CA PRO A 428 2.13 -14.07 11.13
C PRO A 428 1.50 -14.18 12.53
N ASN A 429 2.30 -14.23 13.59
CA ASN A 429 1.82 -14.23 14.97
C ASN A 429 1.75 -12.82 15.59
N ASP A 430 2.30 -11.81 14.94
CA ASP A 430 2.17 -10.42 15.37
C ASP A 430 0.86 -9.85 14.85
N ALA A 431 -0.16 -9.82 15.69
CA ALA A 431 -1.51 -9.40 15.30
C ALA A 431 -1.58 -7.92 14.91
N ARG A 432 -0.60 -7.08 15.28
CA ARG A 432 -0.54 -5.66 14.91
C ARG A 432 -0.62 -5.44 13.41
N TYR A 433 -0.03 -6.35 12.61
CA TYR A 433 -0.10 -6.27 11.16
C TYR A 433 -1.54 -6.37 10.66
N MET A 434 -2.28 -7.36 11.14
CA MET A 434 -3.65 -7.57 10.68
C MET A 434 -4.64 -6.59 11.34
N ASP A 435 -4.34 -6.06 12.51
CA ASP A 435 -5.10 -4.97 13.14
C ASP A 435 -4.99 -3.68 12.33
N TYR A 436 -3.78 -3.32 11.88
CA TYR A 436 -3.58 -2.19 10.96
C TYR A 436 -4.22 -2.45 9.59
N TYR A 437 -4.04 -3.64 9.02
CA TYR A 437 -4.62 -3.99 7.72
C TYR A 437 -6.14 -3.85 7.73
N GLU A 438 -6.81 -4.35 8.78
CA GLU A 438 -8.25 -4.19 8.97
C GLU A 438 -8.64 -2.71 9.06
N ARG A 439 -7.92 -1.92 9.86
CA ARG A 439 -8.16 -0.48 10.04
C ARG A 439 -8.16 0.25 8.70
N VAL A 440 -7.07 0.16 7.95
CA VAL A 440 -6.91 0.88 6.68
C VAL A 440 -7.87 0.37 5.61
N LEU A 441 -8.13 -0.94 5.58
CA LEU A 441 -9.07 -1.54 4.63
C LEU A 441 -10.50 -1.07 4.88
N TYR A 442 -11.00 -1.18 6.14
CA TYR A 442 -12.39 -0.92 6.48
C TYR A 442 -12.76 0.57 6.43
N ASN A 443 -11.82 1.44 6.78
CA ASN A 443 -12.06 2.87 6.81
C ASN A 443 -11.65 3.53 5.48
N GLN A 444 -10.35 3.65 5.21
CA GLN A 444 -9.90 4.43 4.07
C GLN A 444 -10.12 3.74 2.72
N ILE A 445 -9.72 2.47 2.55
CA ILE A 445 -9.81 1.81 1.24
C ILE A 445 -11.27 1.59 0.83
N VAL A 446 -12.12 1.01 1.71
CA VAL A 446 -13.55 0.83 1.41
C VAL A 446 -14.26 2.17 1.22
N GLY A 447 -13.85 3.20 1.97
CA GLY A 447 -14.40 4.55 1.89
C GLY A 447 -13.87 5.40 0.74
N SER A 448 -12.92 4.91 -0.08
CA SER A 448 -12.29 5.69 -1.16
C SER A 448 -13.02 5.63 -2.50
N ILE A 449 -14.08 4.84 -2.61
CA ILE A 449 -14.92 4.75 -3.82
C ILE A 449 -16.34 5.24 -3.53
N TYR A 450 -16.89 6.04 -4.45
CA TYR A 450 -18.25 6.54 -4.33
C TYR A 450 -19.29 5.41 -4.50
N PRO A 451 -20.35 5.36 -3.67
CA PRO A 451 -21.21 4.18 -3.55
C PRO A 451 -21.99 3.77 -4.79
N SER A 452 -22.40 4.73 -5.61
CA SER A 452 -23.38 4.51 -6.71
C SER A 452 -22.79 4.64 -8.11
N GLU A 453 -21.57 5.17 -8.23
CA GLU A 453 -20.87 5.41 -9.49
C GLU A 453 -19.38 5.20 -9.29
N TYR A 454 -18.66 4.63 -10.27
CA TYR A 454 -17.23 4.51 -10.18
C TYR A 454 -16.57 5.90 -10.22
N LYS A 455 -16.16 6.33 -9.07
CA LYS A 455 -15.33 7.51 -8.82
C LYS A 455 -14.51 7.22 -7.57
N VAL A 456 -13.22 7.44 -7.63
CA VAL A 456 -12.33 7.29 -6.48
C VAL A 456 -11.73 8.62 -6.08
N THR A 457 -11.43 8.76 -4.79
CA THR A 457 -10.79 9.97 -4.28
C THR A 457 -9.26 9.86 -4.39
N TYR A 458 -8.62 10.94 -4.82
CA TYR A 458 -7.16 11.08 -4.81
C TYR A 458 -6.68 11.36 -3.38
N GLN A 459 -7.07 12.51 -2.85
CA GLN A 459 -6.78 12.94 -1.50
C GLN A 459 -7.94 12.56 -0.59
N TYR A 460 -7.67 11.68 0.37
CA TYR A 460 -8.66 11.30 1.37
C TYR A 460 -8.63 12.31 2.50
N ALA A 461 -9.62 13.19 2.54
CA ALA A 461 -9.67 14.24 3.54
C ALA A 461 -10.02 13.66 4.92
N VAL A 462 -9.25 14.01 5.94
CA VAL A 462 -9.52 13.68 7.35
C VAL A 462 -9.45 14.92 8.23
N GLY A 463 -10.25 15.00 9.26
CA GLY A 463 -10.22 16.09 10.22
C GLY A 463 -11.55 16.78 10.42
N LEU A 464 -11.55 18.10 10.54
CA LEU A 464 -12.73 18.93 10.79
C LEU A 464 -13.43 19.26 9.48
N ASP A 465 -14.76 19.02 9.39
CA ASP A 465 -15.60 19.30 8.21
C ASP A 465 -14.98 18.77 6.90
N ALA A 466 -14.37 17.59 6.96
CA ALA A 466 -13.62 16.98 5.87
C ALA A 466 -14.56 16.38 4.82
N SER A 467 -14.30 16.66 3.55
CA SER A 467 -15.09 16.20 2.41
C SER A 467 -14.20 15.47 1.41
N LYS A 468 -14.60 14.28 0.97
CA LYS A 468 -13.86 13.49 -0.01
C LYS A 468 -14.01 14.07 -1.42
N PRO A 469 -12.93 14.51 -2.07
CA PRO A 469 -12.98 15.02 -3.44
C PRO A 469 -13.08 13.87 -4.45
N TRP A 470 -14.29 13.54 -4.87
CA TRP A 470 -14.56 12.49 -5.86
C TRP A 470 -14.20 12.95 -7.27
N GLY A 471 -13.06 12.53 -7.80
CA GLY A 471 -12.55 13.04 -9.08
C GLY A 471 -12.15 11.97 -10.09
N ASN A 472 -11.42 10.93 -9.67
CA ASN A 472 -10.83 9.97 -10.61
C ASN A 472 -11.84 8.92 -11.06
N ARG A 473 -11.97 8.76 -12.38
CA ARG A 473 -12.88 7.81 -13.04
C ARG A 473 -12.17 6.74 -13.85
N THR A 474 -10.88 6.96 -14.12
CA THR A 474 -10.02 6.02 -14.84
C THR A 474 -8.62 5.97 -14.23
N PRO A 475 -7.87 4.89 -14.46
CA PRO A 475 -6.46 4.80 -14.05
C PRO A 475 -5.55 5.86 -14.69
N GLN A 476 -5.98 6.49 -15.79
CA GLN A 476 -5.16 7.47 -16.51
C GLN A 476 -5.17 8.85 -15.84
N GLU A 477 -6.16 9.15 -15.01
CA GLU A 477 -6.31 10.50 -14.43
C GLU A 477 -5.28 10.79 -13.35
N SER A 478 -4.88 9.79 -12.54
CA SER A 478 -3.84 9.94 -11.51
C SER A 478 -3.34 8.59 -10.99
N CYS A 479 -2.29 8.60 -10.14
CA CYS A 479 -1.84 7.42 -9.40
C CYS A 479 -2.97 6.79 -8.56
N CYS A 480 -3.79 7.60 -7.89
CA CYS A 480 -4.91 7.12 -7.08
C CYS A 480 -6.10 6.64 -7.92
N GLY A 481 -6.28 7.14 -9.14
CA GLY A 481 -7.16 6.53 -10.14
C GLY A 481 -6.71 5.10 -10.47
N GLY A 482 -5.40 4.90 -10.58
CA GLY A 482 -4.77 3.59 -10.80
C GLY A 482 -4.93 2.63 -9.63
N THR A 483 -4.49 3.01 -8.43
CA THR A 483 -4.62 2.17 -7.23
C THR A 483 -6.08 1.94 -6.83
N GLY A 484 -6.98 2.88 -7.16
CA GLY A 484 -8.42 2.74 -6.99
C GLY A 484 -8.97 1.56 -7.77
N ALA A 485 -8.59 1.41 -9.04
CA ALA A 485 -9.00 0.27 -9.87
C ALA A 485 -8.44 -1.08 -9.40
N GLU A 486 -7.36 -1.08 -8.61
CA GLU A 486 -6.80 -2.29 -8.02
C GLU A 486 -7.39 -2.62 -6.64
N ASN A 487 -7.73 -1.62 -5.84
CA ASN A 487 -8.14 -1.77 -4.45
C ASN A 487 -9.41 -2.61 -4.29
N HIS A 488 -10.41 -2.33 -5.13
CA HIS A 488 -11.75 -2.84 -4.90
C HIS A 488 -11.99 -4.24 -5.44
N VAL A 489 -11.05 -4.80 -6.20
CA VAL A 489 -11.10 -6.18 -6.72
C VAL A 489 -10.32 -7.19 -5.90
N LYS A 490 -9.68 -6.78 -4.77
CA LYS A 490 -8.78 -7.65 -3.98
C LYS A 490 -8.98 -7.60 -2.45
N TYR A 491 -10.10 -7.16 -1.95
CA TYR A 491 -10.38 -7.03 -0.50
C TYR A 491 -10.04 -8.28 0.34
N GLN A 492 -10.11 -9.47 -0.25
CA GLN A 492 -9.87 -10.75 0.40
C GLN A 492 -8.40 -11.20 0.40
N GLU A 493 -7.46 -10.42 -0.15
CA GLU A 493 -6.07 -10.87 -0.35
C GLU A 493 -5.31 -11.19 0.94
N ALA A 494 -5.72 -10.60 2.07
CA ALA A 494 -5.12 -10.82 3.39
C ALA A 494 -6.07 -11.51 4.39
N ALA A 495 -7.17 -12.09 3.92
CA ALA A 495 -8.16 -12.72 4.82
C ALA A 495 -7.60 -13.96 5.52
N TYR A 496 -6.78 -14.74 4.83
CA TYR A 496 -6.21 -15.99 5.35
C TYR A 496 -4.74 -16.13 4.98
N PHE A 497 -3.91 -16.49 5.97
CA PHE A 497 -2.53 -16.89 5.75
C PHE A 497 -2.36 -18.37 6.08
N VAL A 498 -1.50 -19.07 5.36
CA VAL A 498 -1.31 -20.51 5.54
C VAL A 498 0.17 -20.88 5.55
N SER A 499 0.50 -21.88 6.35
CA SER A 499 1.79 -22.58 6.29
C SER A 499 1.59 -24.05 5.91
N LYS A 500 2.51 -24.91 6.31
CA LYS A 500 2.39 -26.36 6.06
C LYS A 500 1.13 -26.97 6.69
N ASP A 501 0.79 -26.60 7.91
CA ASP A 501 -0.30 -27.19 8.72
C ASP A 501 -0.98 -26.20 9.69
N THR A 502 -0.84 -24.90 9.44
CA THR A 502 -1.51 -23.85 10.19
C THR A 502 -2.22 -22.90 9.23
N VAL A 503 -3.42 -22.47 9.59
CA VAL A 503 -4.13 -21.36 8.97
C VAL A 503 -4.34 -20.28 10.02
N TRP A 504 -4.01 -19.03 9.63
CA TRP A 504 -4.33 -17.81 10.39
C TRP A 504 -5.51 -17.13 9.71
N VAL A 505 -6.53 -16.84 10.49
CA VAL A 505 -7.68 -16.02 10.08
C VAL A 505 -7.34 -14.58 10.41
N GLY A 506 -6.96 -13.82 9.40
CA GLY A 506 -6.51 -12.43 9.54
C GLY A 506 -7.67 -11.45 9.56
N LEU A 507 -8.69 -11.67 8.70
CA LEU A 507 -9.87 -10.81 8.57
C LEU A 507 -11.16 -11.62 8.71
N TYR A 508 -12.17 -11.00 9.32
CA TYR A 508 -13.51 -11.57 9.45
C TYR A 508 -14.42 -11.03 8.35
N LEU A 509 -14.37 -11.70 7.18
CA LEU A 509 -15.13 -11.36 5.98
C LEU A 509 -16.06 -12.51 5.60
N PRO A 510 -17.29 -12.23 5.13
CA PRO A 510 -18.13 -13.29 4.57
C PRO A 510 -17.45 -13.87 3.34
N SER A 511 -16.93 -15.11 3.45
CA SER A 511 -16.04 -15.63 2.41
C SER A 511 -16.06 -17.16 2.32
N GLU A 512 -15.71 -17.64 1.12
CA GLU A 512 -15.32 -19.02 0.88
C GLU A 512 -13.84 -19.07 0.49
N SER A 513 -13.07 -19.97 1.12
CA SER A 513 -11.66 -20.11 0.85
C SER A 513 -11.24 -21.56 0.64
N ARG A 514 -10.39 -21.80 -0.36
CA ARG A 514 -9.92 -23.12 -0.71
C ARG A 514 -8.43 -23.28 -0.40
N TRP A 515 -8.13 -24.18 0.52
CA TRP A 515 -6.77 -24.55 0.87
C TRP A 515 -6.38 -25.88 0.23
N ASP A 516 -5.89 -25.80 -1.01
CA ASP A 516 -5.63 -26.96 -1.88
C ASP A 516 -4.67 -27.97 -1.24
N ARG A 517 -3.62 -27.48 -0.56
CA ARG A 517 -2.63 -28.33 0.12
C ARG A 517 -3.27 -29.25 1.19
N ARG A 518 -4.40 -28.84 1.77
CA ARG A 518 -5.14 -29.61 2.78
C ARG A 518 -6.38 -30.27 2.23
N GLY A 519 -6.74 -30.00 0.98
CA GLY A 519 -7.95 -30.53 0.35
C GLY A 519 -9.22 -30.07 1.04
N VAL A 520 -9.23 -28.88 1.65
CA VAL A 520 -10.37 -28.33 2.37
C VAL A 520 -10.86 -27.03 1.75
N THR A 521 -12.17 -26.80 1.87
CA THR A 521 -12.79 -25.50 1.60
C THR A 521 -13.42 -25.03 2.92
N LEU A 522 -13.02 -23.82 3.36
CA LEU A 522 -13.58 -23.13 4.50
C LEU A 522 -14.70 -22.21 4.02
N SER A 523 -15.80 -22.12 4.78
CA SER A 523 -16.77 -21.02 4.70
C SER A 523 -16.65 -20.18 5.96
N GLN A 524 -16.70 -18.88 5.81
CA GLN A 524 -16.80 -17.91 6.89
C GLN A 524 -18.08 -17.11 6.69
N GLU A 525 -19.01 -17.28 7.61
CA GLU A 525 -20.34 -16.67 7.59
C GLU A 525 -20.37 -15.55 8.61
N CYS A 526 -20.55 -14.31 8.16
CA CYS A 526 -20.73 -13.13 9.01
C CYS A 526 -21.45 -12.02 8.22
N GLU A 527 -22.03 -11.09 8.95
CA GLU A 527 -22.44 -9.80 8.40
C GLU A 527 -21.25 -8.84 8.46
N TRP A 528 -20.93 -8.18 7.36
CA TRP A 528 -19.81 -7.24 7.34
C TRP A 528 -20.30 -5.79 7.58
N PRO A 529 -19.69 -5.03 8.48
CA PRO A 529 -18.59 -5.35 9.42
C PRO A 529 -19.06 -6.28 10.56
N ALA A 530 -18.17 -7.19 11.03
CA ALA A 530 -18.58 -8.37 11.78
C ALA A 530 -18.33 -8.28 13.30
N GLU A 531 -19.39 -8.39 14.12
CA GLU A 531 -19.29 -8.65 15.57
C GLU A 531 -19.35 -10.16 15.90
N ARG A 532 -19.66 -10.97 14.90
CA ARG A 532 -19.76 -12.43 15.00
C ARG A 532 -19.38 -13.07 13.68
N SER A 533 -18.59 -14.14 13.75
CA SER A 533 -18.21 -14.92 12.58
C SER A 533 -18.33 -16.41 12.86
N VAL A 534 -18.76 -17.19 11.87
CA VAL A 534 -18.86 -18.65 12.00
C VAL A 534 -18.06 -19.30 10.88
N ILE A 535 -17.06 -20.08 11.24
CA ILE A 535 -16.21 -20.82 10.31
C ILE A 535 -16.59 -22.29 10.29
N ARG A 536 -16.78 -22.87 9.09
CA ARG A 536 -17.06 -24.29 8.88
C ARG A 536 -16.23 -24.84 7.73
N LEU A 537 -16.05 -26.16 7.71
CA LEU A 537 -15.58 -26.84 6.51
C LEU A 537 -16.76 -27.11 5.57
N LYS A 538 -16.81 -26.41 4.45
CA LYS A 538 -17.78 -26.67 3.37
C LYS A 538 -17.43 -27.96 2.61
N LYS A 539 -16.11 -28.27 2.48
CA LYS A 539 -15.59 -29.43 1.74
C LYS A 539 -14.36 -30.02 2.44
N GLY A 540 -14.21 -31.33 2.35
CA GLY A 540 -13.04 -32.06 2.84
C GLY A 540 -13.02 -32.30 4.34
N SER A 541 -11.90 -32.77 4.83
CA SER A 541 -11.51 -32.91 6.24
C SER A 541 -9.98 -32.91 6.34
N GLY A 542 -9.41 -32.46 7.46
CA GLY A 542 -7.95 -32.42 7.58
C GLY A 542 -7.48 -32.23 9.02
N ARG A 543 -6.17 -32.45 9.25
CA ARG A 543 -5.53 -32.12 10.53
C ARG A 543 -4.67 -30.88 10.37
N PHE A 544 -5.05 -29.80 11.07
CA PHE A 544 -4.32 -28.54 11.07
C PHE A 544 -4.61 -27.71 12.33
N THR A 545 -3.73 -26.76 12.60
CA THR A 545 -3.90 -25.71 13.62
C THR A 545 -4.67 -24.54 13.00
N MET A 546 -5.57 -23.94 13.75
CA MET A 546 -6.25 -22.71 13.37
C MET A 546 -5.93 -21.62 14.39
N LYS A 547 -5.48 -20.48 13.91
CA LYS A 547 -5.20 -19.28 14.69
C LYS A 547 -6.19 -18.19 14.30
N LEU A 548 -6.93 -17.72 15.29
CA LEU A 548 -7.98 -16.71 15.13
C LEU A 548 -7.47 -15.39 15.69
N ARG A 549 -7.48 -14.35 14.90
CA ARG A 549 -7.07 -13.04 15.40
C ARG A 549 -8.05 -12.57 16.49
N VAL A 550 -7.50 -12.12 17.61
CA VAL A 550 -8.20 -11.34 18.63
C VAL A 550 -7.90 -9.87 18.31
N PRO A 551 -8.84 -9.11 17.73
CA PRO A 551 -8.59 -7.74 17.35
C PRO A 551 -8.18 -6.86 18.54
N TYR A 552 -7.40 -5.79 18.29
CA TYR A 552 -6.98 -4.85 19.34
C TYR A 552 -8.16 -4.21 20.08
N TRP A 553 -9.26 -3.98 19.36
CA TRP A 553 -10.49 -3.37 19.89
C TRP A 553 -11.41 -4.36 20.61
N ALA A 554 -11.16 -5.67 20.54
CA ALA A 554 -11.96 -6.70 21.21
C ALA A 554 -11.52 -6.84 22.68
N THR A 555 -11.73 -5.78 23.46
CA THR A 555 -11.32 -5.69 24.86
C THR A 555 -12.25 -6.41 25.80
N GLU A 556 -13.52 -6.57 25.42
CA GLU A 556 -14.57 -7.18 26.23
C GLU A 556 -15.39 -8.18 25.42
N GLY A 557 -15.89 -9.23 26.07
CA GLY A 557 -16.87 -10.17 25.51
C GLY A 557 -16.37 -11.07 24.37
N PHE A 558 -15.07 -11.08 24.07
CA PHE A 558 -14.52 -11.98 23.06
C PHE A 558 -14.67 -13.45 23.49
N ASP A 559 -15.25 -14.29 22.62
CA ASP A 559 -15.41 -15.71 22.89
C ASP A 559 -15.20 -16.54 21.62
N VAL A 560 -14.65 -17.71 21.76
CA VAL A 560 -14.48 -18.71 20.70
C VAL A 560 -15.21 -19.97 21.11
N ARG A 561 -16.22 -20.38 20.32
CA ARG A 561 -17.01 -21.58 20.59
C ARG A 561 -16.81 -22.65 19.53
N LEU A 562 -16.40 -23.83 19.95
CA LEU A 562 -16.33 -24.99 19.08
C LEU A 562 -17.51 -25.91 19.36
N ASN A 563 -18.36 -26.11 18.36
CA ASN A 563 -19.59 -26.94 18.48
C ASN A 563 -20.46 -26.47 19.65
N GLY A 564 -20.58 -25.18 19.86
CA GLY A 564 -21.37 -24.54 20.92
C GLY A 564 -20.67 -24.47 22.29
N LYS A 565 -19.51 -25.10 22.47
CA LYS A 565 -18.74 -25.02 23.72
C LYS A 565 -17.70 -23.92 23.66
N SER A 566 -17.73 -22.98 24.61
CA SER A 566 -16.71 -21.96 24.77
C SER A 566 -15.35 -22.59 25.05
N LEU A 567 -14.30 -22.05 24.36
CA LEU A 567 -12.90 -22.43 24.50
C LEU A 567 -12.08 -21.28 25.09
N ALA A 568 -12.50 -20.04 24.94
CA ALA A 568 -11.78 -18.86 25.37
C ALA A 568 -12.05 -18.61 26.85
N SER A 569 -11.25 -19.20 27.73
CA SER A 569 -11.22 -18.87 29.17
C SER A 569 -10.35 -17.65 29.46
N GLU A 570 -9.35 -17.40 28.63
CA GLU A 570 -8.44 -16.25 28.67
C GLU A 570 -8.08 -15.84 27.24
N TYR A 571 -8.05 -14.55 26.99
CA TYR A 571 -7.63 -13.95 25.71
C TYR A 571 -6.95 -12.60 25.96
N ALA A 572 -6.15 -12.15 25.01
CA ALA A 572 -5.56 -10.83 25.02
C ALA A 572 -5.89 -10.12 23.68
N PRO A 573 -6.38 -8.90 23.71
CA PRO A 573 -6.49 -8.08 22.48
C PRO A 573 -5.15 -7.96 21.75
N CYS A 574 -5.17 -7.73 20.46
CA CYS A 574 -3.99 -7.68 19.60
C CYS A 574 -3.14 -8.96 19.67
N SER A 575 -3.79 -10.13 19.57
CA SER A 575 -3.13 -11.43 19.63
C SER A 575 -3.80 -12.47 18.71
N TYR A 576 -3.37 -13.71 18.80
CA TYR A 576 -4.02 -14.84 18.14
C TYR A 576 -4.46 -15.88 19.16
N PHE A 577 -5.73 -16.23 19.17
CA PHE A 577 -6.26 -17.39 19.88
C PHE A 577 -5.97 -18.66 19.07
N GLU A 578 -5.17 -19.55 19.61
CA GLU A 578 -4.77 -20.79 18.93
C GLU A 578 -5.67 -21.96 19.29
N ILE A 579 -6.29 -22.59 18.28
CA ILE A 579 -6.86 -23.92 18.39
C ILE A 579 -5.78 -24.91 17.94
N PRO A 580 -5.24 -25.72 18.88
CA PRO A 580 -4.15 -26.64 18.58
C PRO A 580 -4.52 -27.64 17.48
N ARG A 581 -3.50 -28.20 16.84
CA ARG A 581 -3.65 -29.14 15.73
C ARG A 581 -4.59 -30.27 16.06
N ARG A 582 -5.76 -30.28 15.40
CA ARG A 582 -6.80 -31.29 15.54
C ARG A 582 -7.32 -31.75 14.18
N ARG A 583 -8.12 -32.83 14.15
CA ARG A 583 -8.89 -33.19 12.97
C ARG A 583 -10.14 -32.32 12.89
N TRP A 584 -10.28 -31.64 11.76
CA TRP A 584 -11.44 -30.85 11.39
C TRP A 584 -12.33 -31.63 10.43
N THR A 585 -13.64 -31.55 10.59
CA THR A 585 -14.64 -32.19 9.77
C THR A 585 -15.76 -31.22 9.41
N ARG A 586 -16.65 -31.60 8.49
CA ARG A 586 -17.80 -30.76 8.11
C ARG A 586 -18.85 -30.59 9.22
N SER A 587 -18.81 -31.41 10.25
CA SER A 587 -19.70 -31.28 11.42
C SER A 587 -19.18 -30.25 12.43
N ASP A 588 -17.93 -29.81 12.31
CA ASP A 588 -17.40 -28.81 13.21
C ASP A 588 -17.92 -27.39 12.82
N SER A 589 -18.36 -26.65 13.83
CA SER A 589 -18.77 -25.25 13.73
C SER A 589 -17.96 -24.45 14.73
N LEU A 590 -17.17 -23.50 14.21
CA LEU A 590 -16.34 -22.60 15.00
C LEU A 590 -16.96 -21.21 14.95
N GLU A 591 -17.45 -20.74 16.09
CA GLU A 591 -18.05 -19.42 16.26
C GLU A 591 -17.09 -18.50 16.99
N ILE A 592 -16.88 -17.32 16.45
CA ILE A 592 -16.09 -16.25 17.03
C ILE A 592 -17.05 -15.10 17.34
N ILE A 593 -17.07 -14.66 18.59
CA ILE A 593 -17.89 -13.55 19.08
C ILE A 593 -16.93 -12.44 19.49
N MET A 594 -17.16 -11.24 18.99
CA MET A 594 -16.30 -10.07 19.18
C MET A 594 -17.17 -8.81 19.19
N PRO A 595 -17.90 -8.56 20.28
CA PRO A 595 -18.78 -7.40 20.37
C PRO A 595 -18.00 -6.10 20.15
N TYR A 596 -18.61 -5.15 19.47
CA TYR A 596 -18.00 -3.83 19.31
C TYR A 596 -18.05 -3.06 20.62
N VAL A 597 -16.92 -2.47 20.93
CA VAL A 597 -16.76 -1.53 22.05
C VAL A 597 -16.40 -0.18 21.48
N GLU A 598 -17.07 0.85 21.95
CA GLU A 598 -16.71 2.23 21.63
C GLU A 598 -15.47 2.64 22.43
N HIS A 599 -14.49 3.18 21.73
CA HIS A 599 -13.23 3.64 22.32
C HIS A 599 -12.69 4.87 21.60
N ILE A 600 -11.74 5.54 22.21
CA ILE A 600 -11.06 6.68 21.60
C ILE A 600 -9.69 6.24 21.08
N ASP A 601 -9.47 6.45 19.80
CA ASP A 601 -8.15 6.36 19.18
C ASP A 601 -7.52 7.76 19.23
N TYR A 602 -6.63 7.95 20.19
CA TYR A 602 -5.96 9.24 20.36
C TYR A 602 -4.96 9.47 19.22
N ALA A 603 -4.98 10.70 18.69
CA ALA A 603 -3.97 11.10 17.72
C ALA A 603 -2.56 10.89 18.30
N PRO A 604 -1.57 10.52 17.48
CA PRO A 604 -0.20 10.33 17.94
C PRO A 604 0.46 11.61 18.41
N ASP A 605 -0.15 12.76 18.11
CA ASP A 605 0.38 14.08 18.39
C ASP A 605 0.64 14.29 19.88
N LEU A 606 1.83 14.77 20.18
CA LEU A 606 2.20 15.23 21.52
C LEU A 606 1.75 16.66 21.79
N VAL A 607 1.07 17.27 20.83
CA VAL A 607 0.69 18.68 20.87
C VAL A 607 -0.56 18.90 21.69
N VAL A 608 -0.39 19.84 22.50
CA VAL A 608 -1.25 20.56 23.35
C VAL A 608 -2.11 21.54 22.58
N ILE A 609 -3.44 21.40 22.65
CA ILE A 609 -4.33 22.45 22.19
C ILE A 609 -4.29 23.57 23.22
N LEU A 610 -3.53 24.63 22.95
CA LEU A 610 -3.66 25.89 23.68
C LEU A 610 -4.95 26.57 23.20
N SER A 611 -5.65 27.21 24.13
CA SER A 611 -6.96 27.81 23.91
C SER A 611 -6.96 28.97 22.88
N GLU A 612 -5.80 29.38 22.38
CA GLU A 612 -5.64 30.34 21.29
C GLU A 612 -4.57 29.89 20.29
N ALA A 613 -4.99 29.56 19.09
CA ALA A 613 -4.13 29.11 17.99
C ALA A 613 -3.03 30.10 17.53
N LYS A 614 -3.00 31.30 18.09
CA LYS A 614 -1.97 32.32 17.84
C LYS A 614 -0.59 31.92 18.35
N ASP A 615 -0.53 31.16 19.43
CA ASP A 615 0.74 30.82 20.08
C ASP A 615 1.48 29.66 19.41
N LEU A 616 0.79 28.83 18.62
CA LEU A 616 1.42 27.72 17.89
C LEU A 616 2.33 28.17 16.73
N CYS A 617 2.07 29.33 16.14
CA CYS A 617 2.95 29.90 15.10
C CYS A 617 4.27 30.47 15.65
N GLU A 618 4.31 30.82 16.94
CA GLU A 618 5.52 31.33 17.62
C GLU A 618 6.37 30.20 18.25
N ALA A 619 5.77 29.01 18.41
CA ALA A 619 6.42 27.83 19.02
C ALA A 619 7.40 27.07 18.12
N LYS A 620 7.98 27.74 17.12
CA LYS A 620 9.03 27.16 16.25
C LYS A 620 10.28 26.67 17.00
N ASP A 621 10.41 27.03 18.27
CA ASP A 621 11.54 26.65 19.13
C ASP A 621 11.22 25.51 20.13
N LEU A 622 10.03 24.90 20.09
CA LEU A 622 9.63 23.79 20.99
C LEU A 622 10.14 22.39 20.53
N CYS A 623 11.21 22.36 19.78
CA CYS A 623 11.79 21.12 19.25
C CYS A 623 12.65 20.31 20.23
N GLU A 624 12.63 20.57 21.54
CA GLU A 624 13.28 19.69 22.51
C GLU A 624 12.22 18.86 23.24
N ALA A 625 12.17 17.57 22.89
CA ALA A 625 11.20 16.58 23.38
C ALA A 625 11.09 16.46 24.92
N LYS A 626 11.97 17.09 25.66
CA LYS A 626 12.00 17.07 27.12
C LYS A 626 10.98 18.02 27.73
N ASP A 627 10.78 19.19 27.14
CA ASP A 627 9.86 20.22 27.65
C ASP A 627 8.40 19.87 27.33
N LEU A 628 8.16 19.10 26.26
CA LEU A 628 6.84 18.58 25.89
C LEU A 628 6.32 17.51 26.87
N CYS A 629 7.21 16.75 27.51
CA CYS A 629 6.81 15.76 28.53
C CYS A 629 6.31 16.42 29.83
N GLU A 630 6.85 17.57 30.18
CA GLU A 630 6.40 18.33 31.37
C GLU A 630 5.10 19.09 31.09
N ALA A 631 4.86 19.49 29.86
CA ALA A 631 3.62 20.14 29.43
C ALA A 631 2.39 19.22 29.42
N LYS A 632 2.57 17.90 29.34
CA LYS A 632 1.47 16.91 29.36
C LYS A 632 0.54 17.03 30.55
N ASP A 633 1.05 17.45 31.70
CA ASP A 633 0.28 17.57 32.92
C ASP A 633 -0.52 18.90 33.02
N LEU A 634 -0.31 19.80 32.07
CA LEU A 634 -0.94 21.13 32.08
C LEU A 634 -2.16 21.27 31.16
N LEU A 635 -2.49 20.20 30.40
CA LEU A 635 -3.47 20.32 29.33
C LEU A 635 -4.73 19.53 29.56
N PRO A 636 -5.88 20.20 29.47
CA PRO A 636 -7.16 19.56 29.73
C PRO A 636 -7.75 18.77 28.56
N GLU A 637 -7.19 18.89 27.35
CA GLU A 637 -7.83 18.33 26.14
C GLU A 637 -6.84 17.65 25.22
N ARG A 638 -7.21 16.47 24.71
CA ARG A 638 -6.50 15.71 23.68
C ARG A 638 -7.41 15.55 22.47
N LEU A 639 -6.83 15.42 21.28
CA LEU A 639 -7.58 15.02 20.08
C LEU A 639 -7.67 13.51 19.99
N GLY A 640 -8.85 13.03 19.64
CA GLY A 640 -9.08 11.61 19.41
C GLY A 640 -10.21 11.38 18.41
N ALA A 641 -10.15 10.26 17.71
CA ALA A 641 -11.23 9.78 16.88
C ALA A 641 -12.09 8.79 17.66
N LEU A 642 -13.40 8.92 17.54
CA LEU A 642 -14.32 7.92 18.10
C LEU A 642 -14.28 6.67 17.24
N MET A 643 -14.03 5.53 17.85
CA MET A 643 -14.03 4.21 17.20
C MET A 643 -15.18 3.37 17.73
N ARG A 644 -15.76 2.55 16.85
CA ARG A 644 -16.66 1.46 17.22
C ARG A 644 -16.14 0.15 16.63
N GLY A 645 -15.54 -0.68 17.46
CA GLY A 645 -14.75 -1.81 16.98
C GLY A 645 -13.66 -1.33 16.00
N PRO A 646 -13.57 -1.84 14.76
CA PRO A 646 -12.56 -1.44 13.79
C PRO A 646 -12.89 -0.12 13.04
N LEU A 647 -14.08 0.45 13.24
CA LEU A 647 -14.61 1.52 12.43
C LEU A 647 -14.34 2.90 13.05
N VAL A 648 -13.85 3.81 12.23
CA VAL A 648 -13.84 5.24 12.55
C VAL A 648 -15.26 5.77 12.45
N MET A 649 -15.75 6.40 13.51
CA MET A 649 -17.07 7.00 13.60
C MET A 649 -16.93 8.51 13.43
N ALA A 650 -17.33 9.02 12.28
CA ALA A 650 -17.20 10.43 11.94
C ALA A 650 -18.47 11.20 12.29
N ALA A 651 -18.30 12.36 12.90
CA ALA A 651 -19.40 13.22 13.33
C ALA A 651 -19.95 14.06 12.17
N VAL A 652 -21.26 14.09 12.01
CA VAL A 652 -21.96 14.84 10.95
C VAL A 652 -22.32 16.23 11.43
N GLY A 653 -22.13 17.24 10.58
CA GLY A 653 -22.62 18.61 10.78
C GLY A 653 -21.78 19.49 11.71
N ILE A 654 -20.64 19.02 12.16
CA ILE A 654 -19.69 19.80 12.96
C ILE A 654 -18.74 20.56 12.03
N LYS A 655 -18.63 21.87 12.21
CA LYS A 655 -17.88 22.76 11.29
C LYS A 655 -16.78 23.57 11.97
N ASN A 656 -16.68 23.53 13.28
CA ASN A 656 -15.67 24.26 14.04
C ASN A 656 -15.20 23.46 15.26
N TRP A 657 -14.01 23.80 15.75
CA TRP A 657 -13.39 23.08 16.88
C TRP A 657 -14.12 23.28 18.21
N ASP A 658 -14.90 24.35 18.38
CA ASP A 658 -15.66 24.58 19.59
C ASP A 658 -16.82 23.61 19.75
N GLU A 659 -17.39 23.18 18.62
CA GLU A 659 -18.44 22.15 18.56
C GLU A 659 -17.87 20.72 18.54
N ALA A 660 -16.61 20.57 18.12
CA ALA A 660 -15.94 19.27 18.00
C ALA A 660 -15.42 18.77 19.36
N VAL A 661 -16.30 18.65 20.34
CA VAL A 661 -15.98 18.19 21.71
C VAL A 661 -16.72 16.91 22.03
N LEU A 662 -16.06 15.95 22.66
CA LEU A 662 -16.65 14.72 23.19
C LEU A 662 -16.30 14.58 24.66
N HIS A 663 -17.32 14.32 25.49
CA HIS A 663 -17.17 14.10 26.91
C HIS A 663 -17.05 12.62 27.23
N LEU A 664 -16.10 12.29 28.09
CA LEU A 664 -15.95 10.94 28.64
C LEU A 664 -16.63 10.88 30.02
N ASP A 665 -17.11 9.70 30.39
CA ASP A 665 -17.61 9.43 31.72
C ASP A 665 -16.49 9.29 32.76
N SER A 666 -16.85 8.96 34.03
CA SER A 666 -15.87 8.79 35.11
C SER A 666 -14.87 7.65 34.87
N ASP A 667 -15.21 6.69 34.03
CA ASP A 667 -14.39 5.52 33.76
C ASP A 667 -13.56 5.70 32.47
N GLY A 668 -13.68 6.89 31.85
CA GLY A 668 -12.94 7.24 30.62
C GLY A 668 -13.56 6.69 29.34
N HIS A 669 -14.80 6.23 29.40
CA HIS A 669 -15.54 5.79 28.22
C HIS A 669 -16.39 6.91 27.63
N PRO A 670 -16.65 6.92 26.32
CA PRO A 670 -17.62 7.81 25.71
C PRO A 670 -18.99 7.65 26.40
N ALA A 671 -19.56 8.73 26.94
CA ALA A 671 -20.79 8.71 27.70
C ALA A 671 -21.99 8.41 26.78
N LEU A 672 -22.28 7.13 26.55
CA LEU A 672 -23.38 6.66 25.72
C LEU A 672 -24.73 7.01 26.33
N GLN A 673 -25.40 7.99 25.77
CA GLN A 673 -26.84 8.08 25.88
C GLN A 673 -27.44 7.31 24.68
N ALA A 674 -27.91 6.11 24.91
CA ALA A 674 -28.56 5.30 23.89
C ALA A 674 -29.76 6.07 23.32
N ALA A 675 -29.57 6.74 22.19
CA ALA A 675 -30.67 7.11 21.33
C ALA A 675 -30.87 6.00 20.31
N PRO A 676 -32.10 5.51 20.06
CA PRO A 676 -32.35 4.51 19.04
C PRO A 676 -31.95 5.05 17.67
N ASP A 677 -31.54 4.16 16.78
CA ASP A 677 -31.16 4.40 15.38
C ASP A 677 -32.06 5.45 14.68
N SER A 678 -31.69 6.72 14.78
CA SER A 678 -32.51 7.80 14.25
C SER A 678 -32.18 8.17 12.80
N ALA A 679 -31.12 7.57 12.22
CA ALA A 679 -30.66 7.89 10.87
C ALA A 679 -30.94 6.82 9.80
N GLY A 680 -31.59 5.72 10.12
CA GLY A 680 -32.03 4.71 9.12
C GLY A 680 -30.92 3.94 8.41
N SER A 681 -29.64 4.16 8.74
CA SER A 681 -28.51 3.42 8.17
C SER A 681 -27.84 2.54 9.23
N PRO A 682 -27.46 1.29 8.90
CA PRO A 682 -26.81 0.39 9.84
C PRO A 682 -25.52 1.00 10.41
N GLY A 683 -25.38 1.01 11.73
CA GLY A 683 -24.18 1.48 12.43
C GLY A 683 -24.16 2.95 12.82
N CYS A 684 -25.18 3.75 12.45
CA CYS A 684 -25.29 5.15 12.88
C CYS A 684 -25.83 5.26 14.30
N PHE A 685 -25.33 6.22 15.09
CA PHE A 685 -25.84 6.48 16.44
C PHE A 685 -25.65 7.94 16.86
N SER A 686 -26.29 8.34 17.95
CA SER A 686 -26.11 9.67 18.53
C SER A 686 -25.40 9.56 19.86
N LEU A 687 -24.41 10.43 20.07
CA LEU A 687 -23.63 10.52 21.29
C LEU A 687 -23.35 11.99 21.61
N ASP A 688 -23.54 12.41 22.86
CA ASP A 688 -23.28 13.79 23.31
C ASP A 688 -23.96 14.84 22.40
N GLY A 689 -25.19 14.56 21.96
CA GLY A 689 -25.96 15.42 21.06
C GLY A 689 -25.49 15.47 19.59
N LYS A 690 -24.51 14.64 19.22
CA LYS A 690 -23.95 14.57 17.87
C LYS A 690 -24.33 13.27 17.18
N THR A 691 -24.51 13.31 15.86
CA THR A 691 -24.74 12.12 15.04
C THR A 691 -23.43 11.62 14.47
N PHE A 692 -23.18 10.32 14.63
CA PHE A 692 -22.00 9.64 14.12
C PHE A 692 -22.37 8.59 13.08
N ILE A 693 -21.58 8.53 12.02
CA ILE A 693 -21.67 7.51 10.96
C ILE A 693 -20.31 6.84 10.74
N PRO A 694 -20.27 5.56 10.32
CA PRO A 694 -19.01 4.98 9.88
C PRO A 694 -18.41 5.79 8.74
N ASP A 695 -17.11 6.13 8.82
CA ASP A 695 -16.44 6.99 7.85
C ASP A 695 -16.54 6.47 6.40
N TYR A 696 -16.48 5.15 6.19
CA TYR A 696 -16.63 4.56 4.84
C TYR A 696 -18.01 4.83 4.21
N GLN A 697 -19.02 5.24 4.99
CA GLN A 697 -20.36 5.61 4.50
C GLN A 697 -20.49 7.11 4.20
N ALA A 698 -19.53 7.92 4.64
CA ALA A 698 -19.61 9.36 4.47
C ALA A 698 -19.49 9.77 2.99
N ASP A 699 -20.55 10.40 2.48
CA ASP A 699 -20.63 11.01 1.13
C ASP A 699 -20.72 12.55 1.18
N THR A 700 -20.85 13.11 2.36
CA THR A 700 -20.83 14.53 2.68
C THR A 700 -19.69 14.86 3.61
N SER A 701 -19.52 16.14 3.98
CA SER A 701 -18.48 16.53 4.94
C SER A 701 -18.75 15.99 6.35
N VAL A 702 -17.71 15.48 6.99
CA VAL A 702 -17.74 14.91 8.35
C VAL A 702 -16.51 15.33 9.15
N THR A 703 -16.60 15.18 10.46
CA THR A 703 -15.49 15.46 11.38
C THR A 703 -15.00 14.19 12.04
N HIS A 704 -13.71 13.87 11.83
CA HIS A 704 -13.09 12.62 12.29
C HIS A 704 -12.51 12.72 13.70
N TYR A 705 -12.02 13.90 14.08
CA TYR A 705 -11.32 14.12 15.34
C TYR A 705 -12.08 15.10 16.23
N LEU A 706 -12.10 14.79 17.50
CA LEU A 706 -12.81 15.56 18.53
C LEU A 706 -11.84 15.92 19.66
N ARG A 707 -12.11 17.03 20.31
CA ARG A 707 -11.47 17.44 21.57
C ARG A 707 -12.05 16.59 22.69
N ILE A 708 -11.24 15.76 23.31
CA ILE A 708 -11.67 14.82 24.35
C ILE A 708 -11.57 15.50 25.72
N ARG A 709 -12.71 15.55 26.43
CA ARG A 709 -12.82 16.15 27.76
C ARG A 709 -13.18 15.11 28.81
N ASP A 710 -12.33 14.95 29.82
CA ASP A 710 -12.61 14.15 31.00
C ASP A 710 -13.51 14.92 31.96
N THR A 711 -14.65 14.34 32.31
CA THR A 711 -15.56 14.95 33.32
C THR A 711 -14.95 15.09 34.72
N LEU A 712 -13.88 14.34 35.02
CA LEU A 712 -13.21 14.34 36.32
C LEU A 712 -12.22 15.51 36.55
N ARG A 713 -11.82 16.25 35.52
CA ARG A 713 -10.83 17.35 35.64
C ARG A 713 -11.44 18.75 35.80
N ILE A 714 -12.76 18.85 35.87
CA ILE A 714 -13.50 20.12 36.07
C ILE A 714 -13.85 20.37 37.56
N ARG A 715 -13.15 19.74 38.49
CA ARG A 715 -13.35 20.03 39.94
C ARG A 715 -12.14 20.65 40.55
#